data_adbfd99ca7aebb9e296066c2e0ff84c7
#
_entry.id   adbfd99ca7aebb9e296066c2e0ff84c7
#
_cell.length_a   1.000
_cell.length_b   1.000
_cell.length_c   1.000
_cell.angle_alpha   90.00
_cell.angle_beta   90.00
_cell.angle_gamma   90.00
#
_symmetry.space_group_name_H-M   'P 1'
#
loop_
_entity.id
_entity.type
_entity.pdbx_description
1 polymer ?
#
loop_
_entity_poly.entity_id
_entity_poly.type
_entity_poly.pdbx_seq_one_letter_code
_entity_poly.pdbx_strand_id
1 'polypeptide(L)'
;MINILVSLLRLLLGLRYRIQVKGLDKIQKNDSRGILFIPNHPALIDPPIVFSSLFARFRLRPLADENQVEIPILSALMKKIRCVTIPDMTLQGRNSKDGVVRAMAEVVNGLKQGDQFLFYPSGRIYRTQYESLRGNSGVAQILQEVPDVRVVLVRTSGMWGSSFSRATGAKPSLFKDLGKKILAVLSGAIFFMPKRDVCIELSEVDDLPGADDRLALNKYLERYYNKTAPGNSFVPYFWWHGQKLQSRPEPLARVNSGDVAGISGETRNQVFAKITDLSGNTSFKDTDTLASDVGMDSLAVTELGVWVEQEFGHVVEDIEALIYVSDVLLAASGQLVSTRSDRDISAPQIWHRPEDSTHLSCAEESTITSMFLAQALKNPSLPVMADLIGGVKTYRDIVTGIFALAPVFKKMKETNIGLMLPAGVTCTIAYYSLLFAGKTPVMVNWTMGESNLNYCLDKVGVTEVITARALLTKLSSQGFNTKSNPFSWVCLEDVGSELSTFAKLTAKLKSYTSSASLGHVKVQEIAAILFTSGSEARPKAVPLTHKNFIANVADVNTILGVRRDDVLVGMLPPFHSLGLTGTVILPMSLGLQVVYHANPTEAAVLAKLIQEYRVTVLMGTPTFLNGVLRGAEKDQLSSLRLAFTGAEKCPAHVYDTMAREYPDAIMCEGYGVTECAPLISVNHPDNPVAGSIGKVLDSMEYVLVEPESKNTEVGAGRKGMLLVRGDNVFSGYLHHEGEQPFVEFDDKQWYETGDLVREDEQNVLHFAGRLKRFIKLGGEMISLPAIESVLLENLNFPEQDGVVLAVEAMGNDETPELVVFMVFDTDRHNVNQAIREGGLSPLHNIRKVIVVADIPVLGTGKTDYQSLKKKV
;
A
#
# COMPACT_ATOMS: atom_id res chain seq x y z
N MET A 1 -29.01 30.00 20.45
CA MET A 1 -27.61 29.54 20.26
C MET A 1 -27.36 28.95 18.88
N ILE A 2 -28.12 27.96 18.40
CA ILE A 2 -27.91 27.36 17.05
C ILE A 2 -28.06 28.41 15.94
N ASN A 3 -29.11 29.23 15.97
CA ASN A 3 -29.31 30.30 14.97
C ASN A 3 -28.11 31.29 14.93
N ILE A 4 -27.50 31.59 16.05
CA ILE A 4 -26.32 32.48 16.12
C ILE A 4 -25.13 31.79 15.42
N LEU A 5 -24.92 30.50 15.70
CA LEU A 5 -23.84 29.73 15.07
C LEU A 5 -24.03 29.60 13.55
N VAL A 6 -25.26 29.32 13.10
CA VAL A 6 -25.58 29.23 11.66
C VAL A 6 -25.45 30.62 11.00
N SER A 7 -25.84 31.70 11.67
CA SER A 7 -25.66 33.07 11.17
C SER A 7 -24.16 33.43 11.08
N LEU A 8 -23.36 33.03 12.07
CA LEU A 8 -21.90 33.18 12.03
C LEU A 8 -21.28 32.40 10.88
N LEU A 9 -21.69 31.14 10.69
CA LEU A 9 -21.24 30.31 9.57
C LEU A 9 -21.57 30.99 8.23
N ARG A 10 -22.78 31.51 8.08
CA ARG A 10 -23.22 32.23 6.87
C ARG A 10 -22.39 33.51 6.64
N LEU A 11 -22.07 34.24 7.71
CA LEU A 11 -21.21 35.42 7.65
C LEU A 11 -19.80 35.03 7.15
N LEU A 12 -19.20 33.99 7.73
CA LEU A 12 -17.86 33.50 7.34
C LEU A 12 -17.83 33.03 5.88
N LEU A 13 -18.85 32.27 5.46
CA LEU A 13 -18.98 31.86 4.05
C LEU A 13 -19.16 33.08 3.13
N GLY A 14 -19.89 34.13 3.58
CA GLY A 14 -20.11 35.38 2.87
C GLY A 14 -18.81 36.21 2.64
N LEU A 15 -17.71 35.93 3.34
CA LEU A 15 -16.41 36.54 3.05
C LEU A 15 -15.87 36.07 1.70
N ARG A 16 -16.13 34.81 1.32
CA ARG A 16 -15.61 34.19 0.08
C ARG A 16 -16.67 34.01 -0.99
N TYR A 17 -17.93 33.74 -0.61
CA TYR A 17 -19.02 33.38 -1.52
C TYR A 17 -20.10 34.44 -1.56
N ARG A 18 -20.53 34.80 -2.78
CA ARG A 18 -21.74 35.59 -3.00
C ARG A 18 -22.90 34.62 -3.28
N ILE A 19 -23.70 34.33 -2.25
CA ILE A 19 -24.73 33.31 -2.31
C ILE A 19 -26.07 33.94 -2.70
N GLN A 20 -26.65 33.46 -3.79
CA GLN A 20 -28.02 33.83 -4.24
C GLN A 20 -28.93 32.62 -4.09
N VAL A 21 -30.06 32.76 -3.45
CA VAL A 21 -31.08 31.71 -3.30
C VAL A 21 -32.31 32.10 -4.08
N LYS A 22 -32.70 31.26 -5.05
CA LYS A 22 -33.90 31.48 -5.89
C LYS A 22 -34.98 30.45 -5.57
N GLY A 23 -36.23 30.83 -5.66
CA GLY A 23 -37.39 29.94 -5.45
C GLY A 23 -37.73 29.65 -3.98
N LEU A 24 -37.01 30.24 -3.02
CA LEU A 24 -37.23 30.03 -1.59
C LEU A 24 -38.61 30.48 -1.12
N ASP A 25 -39.11 31.56 -1.70
CA ASP A 25 -40.40 32.15 -1.42
C ASP A 25 -41.58 31.28 -1.88
N LYS A 26 -41.38 30.45 -2.88
CA LYS A 26 -42.43 29.56 -3.47
C LYS A 26 -42.72 28.32 -2.61
N ILE A 27 -41.81 27.94 -1.70
CA ILE A 27 -41.95 26.75 -0.86
C ILE A 27 -42.70 27.13 0.43
N GLN A 28 -43.89 26.58 0.60
CA GLN A 28 -44.73 26.84 1.78
C GLN A 28 -44.18 26.10 3.01
N LYS A 29 -44.19 26.77 4.17
CA LYS A 29 -43.72 26.22 5.45
C LYS A 29 -44.83 25.56 6.27
N ASN A 30 -46.08 25.92 6.06
CA ASN A 30 -47.22 25.62 6.94
C ASN A 30 -47.96 24.30 6.58
N ASP A 31 -47.21 23.32 6.03
CA ASP A 31 -47.71 21.98 5.77
C ASP A 31 -47.17 21.03 6.85
N SER A 32 -48.00 20.14 7.36
CA SER A 32 -47.59 19.13 8.37
C SER A 32 -46.75 17.97 7.80
N ARG A 33 -46.71 17.88 6.47
CA ARG A 33 -45.92 16.83 5.78
C ARG A 33 -44.41 17.12 5.87
N GLY A 34 -43.61 16.04 5.97
CA GLY A 34 -42.17 16.14 5.90
C GLY A 34 -41.68 16.67 4.54
N ILE A 35 -40.58 17.36 4.53
CA ILE A 35 -39.94 17.86 3.29
C ILE A 35 -38.60 17.20 3.09
N LEU A 36 -38.40 16.62 1.92
CA LEU A 36 -37.13 16.07 1.49
C LEU A 36 -36.44 17.03 0.52
N PHE A 37 -35.39 17.72 0.97
CA PHE A 37 -34.53 18.55 0.12
C PHE A 37 -33.43 17.69 -0.51
N ILE A 38 -33.38 17.64 -1.84
CA ILE A 38 -32.49 16.78 -2.60
C ILE A 38 -31.52 17.66 -3.42
N PRO A 39 -30.35 18.01 -2.90
CA PRO A 39 -29.35 18.80 -3.62
C PRO A 39 -28.39 17.94 -4.47
N ASN A 40 -27.83 18.53 -5.53
CA ASN A 40 -26.65 18.05 -6.19
C ASN A 40 -25.38 18.36 -5.37
N HIS A 41 -24.24 17.68 -5.66
CA HIS A 41 -23.04 17.76 -4.83
C HIS A 41 -21.75 18.19 -5.60
N PRO A 42 -21.66 19.46 -6.10
CA PRO A 42 -20.55 19.90 -6.93
C PRO A 42 -19.21 20.09 -6.19
N ALA A 43 -19.21 20.26 -4.87
CA ALA A 43 -17.99 20.49 -4.08
C ALA A 43 -18.17 20.15 -2.59
N LEU A 44 -17.09 19.85 -1.86
CA LEU A 44 -17.14 19.55 -0.41
C LEU A 44 -17.69 20.68 0.47
N ILE A 45 -17.67 21.93 -0.02
CA ILE A 45 -18.12 23.11 0.74
C ILE A 45 -19.59 23.43 0.49
N ASP A 46 -20.27 22.78 -0.47
CA ASP A 46 -21.67 23.08 -0.76
C ASP A 46 -22.63 22.68 0.37
N PRO A 47 -22.50 21.55 1.10
CA PRO A 47 -23.41 21.21 2.19
C PRO A 47 -23.51 22.32 3.25
N PRO A 48 -22.43 22.88 3.82
CA PRO A 48 -22.55 24.02 4.72
C PRO A 48 -23.13 25.29 4.07
N ILE A 49 -22.93 25.51 2.76
CA ILE A 49 -23.53 26.64 2.04
C ILE A 49 -25.05 26.47 1.93
N VAL A 50 -25.53 25.32 1.45
CA VAL A 50 -26.94 25.00 1.31
C VAL A 50 -27.62 24.99 2.70
N PHE A 51 -27.04 24.26 3.65
CA PHE A 51 -27.54 24.16 5.01
C PHE A 51 -27.73 25.54 5.67
N SER A 52 -26.69 26.37 5.69
CA SER A 52 -26.74 27.69 6.32
C SER A 52 -27.73 28.65 5.63
N SER A 53 -27.97 28.44 4.33
CA SER A 53 -28.91 29.26 3.55
C SER A 53 -30.38 28.91 3.82
N LEU A 54 -30.70 27.67 4.14
CA LEU A 54 -32.07 27.16 4.29
C LEU A 54 -32.49 26.93 5.75
N PHE A 55 -31.53 26.72 6.67
CA PHE A 55 -31.80 26.32 8.05
C PHE A 55 -32.71 27.30 8.84
N ALA A 56 -32.51 28.60 8.63
CA ALA A 56 -33.31 29.60 9.33
C ALA A 56 -34.82 29.46 9.06
N ARG A 57 -35.18 29.01 7.85
CA ARG A 57 -36.57 28.83 7.42
C ARG A 57 -37.12 27.45 7.73
N PHE A 58 -36.33 26.36 7.44
CA PHE A 58 -36.84 25.00 7.43
C PHE A 58 -36.32 24.10 8.56
N ARG A 59 -35.37 24.53 9.37
CA ARG A 59 -34.82 23.73 10.48
C ARG A 59 -34.32 22.34 10.05
N LEU A 60 -33.60 22.30 8.95
CA LEU A 60 -33.16 21.07 8.29
C LEU A 60 -32.37 20.14 9.21
N ARG A 61 -32.57 18.84 9.08
CA ARG A 61 -31.77 17.75 9.60
C ARG A 61 -30.87 17.23 8.45
N PRO A 62 -29.57 17.47 8.44
CA PRO A 62 -28.71 16.96 7.40
C PRO A 62 -28.35 15.51 7.64
N LEU A 63 -28.03 14.78 6.55
CA LEU A 63 -27.28 13.52 6.61
C LEU A 63 -25.80 13.83 6.36
N ALA A 64 -24.91 13.20 7.13
CA ALA A 64 -23.47 13.39 6.99
C ALA A 64 -22.71 12.09 7.27
N ASP A 65 -21.55 11.95 6.64
CA ASP A 65 -20.60 10.89 6.89
C ASP A 65 -20.04 10.99 8.33
N GLU A 66 -20.01 9.86 9.05
CA GLU A 66 -19.58 9.76 10.44
C GLU A 66 -18.15 10.32 10.64
N ASN A 67 -17.22 10.00 9.74
CA ASN A 67 -15.84 10.49 9.80
C ASN A 67 -15.70 12.02 9.68
N GLN A 68 -16.65 12.67 9.02
CA GLN A 68 -16.65 14.13 8.89
C GLN A 68 -17.23 14.84 10.13
N VAL A 69 -17.95 14.12 10.98
CA VAL A 69 -18.67 14.66 12.15
C VAL A 69 -17.88 14.47 13.45
N GLU A 70 -16.86 13.61 13.50
CA GLU A 70 -16.09 13.26 14.73
C GLU A 70 -15.22 14.39 15.31
N ILE A 71 -15.17 15.55 14.69
CA ILE A 71 -14.43 16.70 15.24
C ILE A 71 -15.18 17.26 16.46
N PRO A 72 -14.54 17.41 17.64
CA PRO A 72 -15.22 17.71 18.91
C PRO A 72 -16.20 18.90 18.86
N ILE A 73 -15.81 19.99 18.21
CA ILE A 73 -16.63 21.20 18.09
C ILE A 73 -17.79 20.96 17.10
N LEU A 74 -17.54 20.27 15.99
CA LEU A 74 -18.54 19.99 14.96
C LEU A 74 -19.52 18.91 15.45
N SER A 75 -19.06 17.89 16.15
CA SER A 75 -19.89 16.84 16.75
C SER A 75 -20.94 17.40 17.71
N ALA A 76 -20.56 18.36 18.58
CA ALA A 76 -21.51 19.02 19.48
C ALA A 76 -22.58 19.84 18.72
N LEU A 77 -22.21 20.46 17.61
CA LEU A 77 -23.19 21.18 16.75
C LEU A 77 -24.12 20.20 16.04
N MET A 78 -23.56 19.13 15.43
CA MET A 78 -24.31 18.12 14.67
C MET A 78 -25.34 17.40 15.55
N LYS A 79 -24.98 17.04 16.79
CA LYS A 79 -25.95 16.52 17.77
C LYS A 79 -27.11 17.48 18.05
N LYS A 80 -26.85 18.78 18.16
CA LYS A 80 -27.87 19.80 18.43
C LYS A 80 -28.83 20.04 17.25
N ILE A 81 -28.36 19.87 16.00
CA ILE A 81 -29.22 19.95 14.80
C ILE A 81 -29.86 18.62 14.44
N ARG A 82 -29.68 17.57 15.26
CA ARG A 82 -30.20 16.22 15.04
C ARG A 82 -29.76 15.66 13.69
N CYS A 83 -28.45 15.83 13.37
CA CYS A 83 -27.84 15.26 12.16
C CYS A 83 -27.93 13.74 12.20
N VAL A 84 -28.29 13.12 11.10
CA VAL A 84 -28.24 11.67 10.92
C VAL A 84 -26.88 11.30 10.35
N THR A 85 -26.13 10.42 11.03
CA THR A 85 -24.81 9.98 10.57
C THR A 85 -24.91 8.66 9.81
N ILE A 86 -24.20 8.59 8.69
CA ILE A 86 -24.05 7.37 7.87
C ILE A 86 -22.63 6.88 8.04
N PRO A 87 -22.41 5.58 8.38
CA PRO A 87 -21.08 5.02 8.48
C PRO A 87 -20.39 4.97 7.12
N ASP A 88 -19.06 5.15 7.11
CA ASP A 88 -18.27 5.05 5.88
C ASP A 88 -18.20 3.59 5.41
N MET A 89 -18.80 3.33 4.26
CA MET A 89 -18.89 2.01 3.64
C MET A 89 -17.52 1.46 3.21
N THR A 90 -16.54 2.33 3.01
CA THR A 90 -15.20 1.92 2.53
C THR A 90 -14.30 1.38 3.65
N LEU A 91 -14.66 1.58 4.92
CA LEU A 91 -13.80 1.26 6.07
C LEU A 91 -14.32 0.14 6.98
N GLN A 92 -15.61 -0.25 6.95
CA GLN A 92 -16.21 -1.10 7.99
C GLN A 92 -16.95 -2.37 7.51
N GLY A 93 -16.91 -2.75 6.26
CA GLY A 93 -17.44 -4.02 5.74
C GLY A 93 -18.92 -4.31 6.15
N ARG A 94 -19.21 -5.54 6.63
CA ARG A 94 -20.60 -5.98 6.99
C ARG A 94 -21.31 -5.12 8.04
N ASN A 95 -20.59 -4.52 8.98
CA ASN A 95 -21.21 -3.68 10.03
C ASN A 95 -21.74 -2.36 9.49
N SER A 96 -21.32 -1.92 8.31
CA SER A 96 -21.80 -0.70 7.66
C SER A 96 -23.20 -0.84 7.10
N LYS A 97 -23.62 -2.04 6.65
CA LYS A 97 -24.99 -2.28 6.14
C LYS A 97 -26.05 -1.94 7.19
N ASP A 98 -25.89 -2.48 8.41
CA ASP A 98 -26.85 -2.24 9.50
C ASP A 98 -26.89 -0.76 9.90
N GLY A 99 -25.76 -0.06 9.79
CA GLY A 99 -25.69 1.38 10.05
C GLY A 99 -26.46 2.21 9.03
N VAL A 100 -26.32 1.90 7.74
CA VAL A 100 -27.07 2.57 6.66
C VAL A 100 -28.58 2.29 6.79
N VAL A 101 -28.96 1.04 7.05
CA VAL A 101 -30.38 0.69 7.25
C VAL A 101 -30.99 1.48 8.42
N ARG A 102 -30.27 1.60 9.54
CA ARG A 102 -30.72 2.40 10.70
C ARG A 102 -30.83 3.89 10.37
N ALA A 103 -29.88 4.46 9.65
CA ALA A 103 -29.90 5.86 9.24
C ALA A 103 -31.10 6.15 8.31
N MET A 104 -31.35 5.27 7.33
CA MET A 104 -32.51 5.39 6.43
C MET A 104 -33.85 5.28 7.19
N ALA A 105 -33.97 4.34 8.12
CA ALA A 105 -35.16 4.23 8.97
C ALA A 105 -35.39 5.48 9.82
N GLU A 106 -34.33 6.13 10.32
CA GLU A 106 -34.43 7.41 11.04
C GLU A 106 -34.96 8.54 10.14
N VAL A 107 -34.47 8.62 8.89
CA VAL A 107 -34.95 9.61 7.91
C VAL A 107 -36.44 9.41 7.61
N VAL A 108 -36.83 8.16 7.29
CA VAL A 108 -38.23 7.80 6.99
C VAL A 108 -39.15 8.13 8.17
N ASN A 109 -38.76 7.74 9.38
CA ASN A 109 -39.57 8.03 10.58
C ASN A 109 -39.68 9.54 10.85
N GLY A 110 -38.60 10.30 10.66
CA GLY A 110 -38.61 11.74 10.83
C GLY A 110 -39.49 12.44 9.78
N LEU A 111 -39.44 12.01 8.51
CA LEU A 111 -40.33 12.54 7.46
C LEU A 111 -41.80 12.29 7.76
N LYS A 112 -42.16 11.09 8.22
CA LYS A 112 -43.53 10.77 8.69
C LYS A 112 -44.00 11.64 9.87
N GLN A 113 -43.05 12.15 10.67
CA GLN A 113 -43.31 13.08 11.77
C GLN A 113 -43.30 14.57 11.36
N GLY A 114 -43.14 14.89 10.07
CA GLY A 114 -43.06 16.23 9.57
C GLY A 114 -41.68 16.91 9.66
N ASP A 115 -40.59 16.16 9.99
CA ASP A 115 -39.23 16.69 9.96
C ASP A 115 -38.78 17.00 8.52
N GLN A 116 -37.79 17.85 8.37
CA GLN A 116 -37.26 18.31 7.10
C GLN A 116 -35.83 17.87 6.95
N PHE A 117 -35.53 17.10 5.90
CA PHE A 117 -34.21 16.49 5.70
C PHE A 117 -33.48 17.10 4.50
N LEU A 118 -32.17 17.20 4.64
CA LEU A 118 -31.25 17.52 3.56
C LEU A 118 -30.51 16.25 3.18
N PHE A 119 -30.83 15.67 2.02
CA PHE A 119 -30.37 14.39 1.55
C PHE A 119 -29.66 14.52 0.20
N TYR A 120 -28.37 14.25 0.15
CA TYR A 120 -27.59 14.27 -1.08
C TYR A 120 -27.69 12.92 -1.80
N PRO A 121 -28.40 12.83 -2.93
CA PRO A 121 -28.76 11.56 -3.56
C PRO A 121 -27.57 10.79 -4.14
N SER A 122 -26.49 11.49 -4.55
CA SER A 122 -25.29 10.85 -5.02
C SER A 122 -24.39 10.33 -3.89
N GLY A 123 -24.55 10.86 -2.67
CA GLY A 123 -23.67 10.56 -1.53
C GLY A 123 -22.21 10.98 -1.72
N ARG A 124 -21.88 11.67 -2.81
CA ARG A 124 -20.50 12.03 -3.20
C ARG A 124 -20.45 13.29 -4.04
N ILE A 125 -19.28 13.95 -4.06
CA ILE A 125 -19.05 15.10 -4.94
C ILE A 125 -18.88 14.69 -6.41
N TYR A 126 -19.20 15.59 -7.33
CA TYR A 126 -18.99 15.45 -8.78
C TYR A 126 -17.61 14.93 -9.11
N ARG A 127 -17.54 13.99 -10.04
CA ARG A 127 -16.28 13.52 -10.65
C ARG A 127 -15.98 14.20 -11.98
N THR A 128 -17.02 14.50 -12.73
CA THR A 128 -17.01 15.28 -13.97
C THR A 128 -17.79 16.55 -13.76
N GLN A 129 -17.94 17.37 -14.77
CA GLN A 129 -18.82 18.57 -14.73
C GLN A 129 -20.31 18.24 -14.54
N TYR A 130 -20.69 16.97 -14.54
CA TYR A 130 -22.08 16.51 -14.42
C TYR A 130 -22.31 15.72 -13.13
N GLU A 131 -23.51 15.87 -12.55
CA GLU A 131 -23.98 14.98 -11.51
C GLU A 131 -24.33 13.62 -12.09
N SER A 132 -23.91 12.55 -11.42
CA SER A 132 -24.29 11.19 -11.76
C SER A 132 -24.74 10.46 -10.50
N LEU A 133 -25.98 10.02 -10.49
CA LEU A 133 -26.59 9.28 -9.38
C LEU A 133 -26.35 7.78 -9.51
N ARG A 134 -25.98 7.33 -10.69
CA ARG A 134 -25.77 5.90 -10.98
C ARG A 134 -26.99 5.06 -10.53
N GLY A 135 -26.78 3.91 -9.90
CA GLY A 135 -27.79 3.03 -9.36
C GLY A 135 -28.24 3.34 -7.92
N ASN A 136 -28.00 4.55 -7.39
CA ASN A 136 -28.34 4.86 -6.01
C ASN A 136 -29.87 4.69 -5.75
N SER A 137 -30.21 3.99 -4.65
CA SER A 137 -31.56 3.61 -4.30
C SER A 137 -32.19 4.48 -3.19
N GLY A 138 -31.37 5.29 -2.48
CA GLY A 138 -31.84 5.98 -1.26
C GLY A 138 -33.07 6.88 -1.46
N VAL A 139 -33.14 7.65 -2.55
CA VAL A 139 -34.31 8.48 -2.84
C VAL A 139 -35.55 7.63 -3.15
N ALA A 140 -35.39 6.60 -4.01
CA ALA A 140 -36.47 5.69 -4.37
C ALA A 140 -37.06 4.99 -3.13
N GLN A 141 -36.20 4.50 -2.24
CA GLN A 141 -36.58 3.85 -0.98
C GLN A 141 -37.39 4.82 -0.08
N ILE A 142 -36.90 6.07 0.08
CA ILE A 142 -37.61 7.06 0.89
C ILE A 142 -39.00 7.33 0.30
N LEU A 143 -39.10 7.49 -1.03
CA LEU A 143 -40.38 7.75 -1.70
C LEU A 143 -41.36 6.57 -1.65
N GLN A 144 -40.85 5.33 -1.64
CA GLN A 144 -41.67 4.13 -1.45
C GLN A 144 -42.26 4.07 -0.03
N GLU A 145 -41.49 4.41 0.99
CA GLU A 145 -41.90 4.32 2.40
C GLU A 145 -42.71 5.54 2.88
N VAL A 146 -42.56 6.70 2.20
CA VAL A 146 -43.27 7.97 2.50
C VAL A 146 -43.77 8.58 1.19
N PRO A 147 -44.86 8.02 0.58
CA PRO A 147 -45.34 8.46 -0.73
C PRO A 147 -45.87 9.90 -0.78
N ASP A 148 -46.29 10.44 0.36
CA ASP A 148 -46.85 11.80 0.51
C ASP A 148 -45.80 12.85 0.90
N VAL A 149 -44.50 12.47 0.95
CA VAL A 149 -43.41 13.41 1.26
C VAL A 149 -43.32 14.51 0.19
N ARG A 150 -43.15 15.73 0.64
CA ARG A 150 -42.91 16.86 -0.26
C ARG A 150 -41.45 16.86 -0.71
N VAL A 151 -41.21 16.87 -2.01
CA VAL A 151 -39.86 16.84 -2.58
C VAL A 151 -39.48 18.21 -3.12
N VAL A 152 -38.33 18.71 -2.65
CA VAL A 152 -37.72 19.96 -3.12
C VAL A 152 -36.35 19.66 -3.74
N LEU A 153 -36.27 19.81 -5.06
CA LEU A 153 -35.02 19.71 -5.77
C LEU A 153 -34.18 20.98 -5.53
N VAL A 154 -32.91 20.79 -5.17
CA VAL A 154 -32.02 21.90 -4.89
C VAL A 154 -30.83 21.83 -5.87
N ARG A 155 -30.70 22.83 -6.74
CA ARG A 155 -29.61 22.90 -7.69
C ARG A 155 -28.60 23.95 -7.27
N THR A 156 -27.43 23.52 -6.86
CA THR A 156 -26.28 24.39 -6.53
C THR A 156 -25.37 24.51 -7.74
N SER A 157 -25.11 25.73 -8.20
CA SER A 157 -24.24 26.04 -9.32
C SER A 157 -23.16 27.05 -8.93
N GLY A 158 -22.09 27.14 -9.74
CA GLY A 158 -20.97 28.04 -9.49
C GLY A 158 -19.85 27.44 -8.61
N MET A 159 -19.94 26.15 -8.22
CA MET A 159 -18.95 25.51 -7.34
C MET A 159 -17.92 24.66 -8.07
N TRP A 160 -18.18 24.23 -9.31
CA TRP A 160 -17.22 23.50 -10.15
C TRP A 160 -16.02 24.38 -10.50
N GLY A 161 -14.80 23.84 -10.38
CA GLY A 161 -13.55 24.62 -10.50
C GLY A 161 -13.10 25.33 -9.20
N SER A 162 -13.84 25.17 -8.09
CA SER A 162 -13.35 25.61 -6.77
C SER A 162 -12.31 24.63 -6.23
N SER A 163 -11.47 25.10 -5.28
CA SER A 163 -10.51 24.24 -4.57
C SER A 163 -11.15 23.13 -3.74
N PHE A 164 -12.48 23.10 -3.63
CA PHE A 164 -13.26 22.09 -2.93
C PHE A 164 -14.00 21.15 -3.89
N SER A 165 -13.81 21.31 -5.22
CA SER A 165 -14.36 20.43 -6.27
C SER A 165 -13.26 19.53 -6.83
N ARG A 166 -13.65 18.44 -7.51
CA ARG A 166 -12.73 17.57 -8.26
C ARG A 166 -12.34 18.11 -9.65
N ALA A 167 -12.67 19.33 -9.97
CA ALA A 167 -12.36 19.96 -11.25
C ALA A 167 -10.87 20.16 -11.51
N THR A 168 -10.02 19.92 -10.53
CA THR A 168 -8.56 19.85 -10.65
C THR A 168 -8.03 18.45 -10.95
N GLY A 169 -8.91 17.42 -11.03
CA GLY A 169 -8.56 16.01 -11.15
C GLY A 169 -8.37 15.28 -9.82
N ALA A 170 -8.03 15.97 -8.73
CA ALA A 170 -7.75 15.37 -7.43
C ALA A 170 -8.95 15.41 -6.46
N LYS A 171 -9.00 14.45 -5.49
CA LYS A 171 -10.01 14.45 -4.42
C LYS A 171 -9.71 15.61 -3.44
N PRO A 172 -10.61 16.60 -3.30
CA PRO A 172 -10.38 17.71 -2.39
C PRO A 172 -10.44 17.25 -0.93
N SER A 173 -9.67 17.90 -0.04
CA SER A 173 -9.68 17.67 1.39
C SER A 173 -10.10 18.94 2.13
N LEU A 174 -11.03 18.82 3.10
CA LEU A 174 -11.42 19.97 3.94
C LEU A 174 -10.30 20.39 4.90
N PHE A 175 -9.49 19.44 5.38
CA PHE A 175 -8.56 19.67 6.50
C PHE A 175 -7.09 19.74 6.11
N LYS A 176 -6.61 18.93 5.16
CA LYS A 176 -5.18 18.95 4.75
C LYS A 176 -4.70 20.30 4.25
N ASP A 177 -5.60 21.07 3.63
CA ASP A 177 -5.29 22.39 3.09
C ASP A 177 -5.85 23.55 3.94
N LEU A 178 -6.54 23.25 5.04
CA LEU A 178 -7.19 24.29 5.84
C LEU A 178 -6.17 25.31 6.40
N GLY A 179 -5.02 24.83 6.88
CA GLY A 179 -3.95 25.69 7.37
C GLY A 179 -3.36 26.61 6.27
N LYS A 180 -3.10 26.05 5.08
CA LYS A 180 -2.64 26.85 3.92
C LYS A 180 -3.71 27.82 3.43
N LYS A 181 -4.97 27.41 3.46
CA LYS A 181 -6.12 28.24 3.05
C LYS A 181 -6.43 29.33 4.08
N ILE A 182 -6.31 29.05 5.39
CA ILE A 182 -6.43 30.06 6.46
C ILE A 182 -5.27 31.08 6.33
N LEU A 183 -4.04 30.62 6.09
CA LEU A 183 -2.90 31.51 5.89
C LEU A 183 -3.09 32.38 4.64
N ALA A 184 -3.59 31.81 3.55
CA ALA A 184 -3.93 32.53 2.32
C ALA A 184 -5.07 33.54 2.55
N VAL A 185 -6.07 33.20 3.35
CA VAL A 185 -7.17 34.10 3.74
C VAL A 185 -6.68 35.22 4.63
N LEU A 186 -5.81 34.94 5.58
CA LEU A 186 -5.22 35.96 6.49
C LEU A 186 -4.25 36.89 5.75
N SER A 187 -3.37 36.32 4.89
CA SER A 187 -2.40 37.10 4.10
C SER A 187 -3.05 37.91 2.97
N GLY A 188 -4.21 37.45 2.47
CA GLY A 188 -5.00 38.14 1.45
C GLY A 188 -5.84 39.28 1.94
N ALA A 189 -5.66 39.76 3.21
CA ALA A 189 -6.49 40.76 3.86
C ALA A 189 -8.00 40.44 3.68
N ILE A 190 -8.55 39.61 4.54
CA ILE A 190 -9.85 38.91 4.54
C ILE A 190 -11.00 39.65 3.83
N PHE A 191 -11.05 41.00 3.97
CA PHE A 191 -12.09 41.83 3.38
C PHE A 191 -11.92 42.12 1.87
N PHE A 192 -10.76 41.95 1.30
CA PHE A 192 -10.45 42.24 -0.12
C PHE A 192 -10.38 41.01 -0.99
N MET A 193 -10.69 39.83 -0.46
CA MET A 193 -10.65 38.58 -1.19
C MET A 193 -11.71 38.55 -2.30
N PRO A 194 -11.35 38.18 -3.55
CA PRO A 194 -12.33 38.00 -4.62
C PRO A 194 -13.43 37.00 -4.25
N LYS A 195 -14.69 37.40 -4.47
CA LYS A 195 -15.84 36.54 -4.15
C LYS A 195 -16.23 35.66 -5.32
N ARG A 196 -16.61 34.43 -5.01
CA ARG A 196 -17.14 33.45 -5.96
C ARG A 196 -18.67 33.48 -5.92
N ASP A 197 -19.31 33.59 -7.06
CA ASP A 197 -20.75 33.58 -7.17
C ASP A 197 -21.28 32.13 -7.07
N VAL A 198 -22.27 31.92 -6.20
CA VAL A 198 -22.95 30.64 -5.98
C VAL A 198 -24.44 30.87 -6.06
N CYS A 199 -25.12 30.12 -6.91
CA CYS A 199 -26.60 30.17 -7.03
C CYS A 199 -27.18 28.84 -6.56
N ILE A 200 -28.17 28.94 -5.64
CA ILE A 200 -28.99 27.83 -5.12
C ILE A 200 -30.40 28.03 -5.67
N GLU A 201 -30.85 27.14 -6.53
CA GLU A 201 -32.19 27.14 -7.11
C GLU A 201 -33.00 26.02 -6.47
N LEU A 202 -34.21 26.39 -5.96
CA LEU A 202 -35.16 25.47 -5.35
C LEU A 202 -36.36 25.31 -6.22
N SER A 203 -36.81 24.07 -6.40
CA SER A 203 -38.05 23.72 -7.14
C SER A 203 -38.76 22.59 -6.40
N GLU A 204 -39.95 22.87 -5.89
CA GLU A 204 -40.83 21.82 -5.38
C GLU A 204 -41.46 21.10 -6.58
N VAL A 205 -41.47 19.76 -6.55
CA VAL A 205 -41.91 18.92 -7.68
C VAL A 205 -42.94 17.89 -7.20
N ASP A 206 -44.00 17.72 -8.00
CA ASP A 206 -45.07 16.75 -7.74
C ASP A 206 -45.12 15.68 -8.85
N ASP A 207 -44.35 15.84 -9.92
CA ASP A 207 -44.36 15.00 -11.14
C ASP A 207 -43.13 14.06 -11.23
N LEU A 208 -42.70 13.52 -10.11
CA LEU A 208 -41.59 12.58 -10.09
C LEU A 208 -41.97 11.23 -10.73
N PRO A 209 -41.05 10.56 -11.43
CA PRO A 209 -41.22 9.16 -11.83
C PRO A 209 -41.53 8.27 -10.61
N GLY A 210 -42.28 7.18 -10.84
CA GLY A 210 -42.62 6.24 -9.78
C GLY A 210 -41.40 5.73 -9.03
N ALA A 211 -41.54 5.58 -7.72
CA ALA A 211 -40.48 5.12 -6.84
C ALA A 211 -40.09 3.66 -7.10
N ASP A 212 -40.89 2.90 -7.83
CA ASP A 212 -40.64 1.55 -8.34
C ASP A 212 -39.64 1.53 -9.51
N ASP A 213 -39.60 2.59 -10.33
CA ASP A 213 -38.62 2.77 -11.39
C ASP A 213 -37.47 3.70 -10.94
N ARG A 214 -36.57 3.13 -10.14
CA ARG A 214 -35.37 3.80 -9.63
C ARG A 214 -34.52 4.46 -10.72
N LEU A 215 -34.38 3.81 -11.88
CA LEU A 215 -33.51 4.31 -12.96
C LEU A 215 -34.13 5.52 -13.64
N ALA A 216 -35.45 5.49 -13.89
CA ALA A 216 -36.20 6.66 -14.42
C ALA A 216 -36.14 7.84 -13.44
N LEU A 217 -36.32 7.59 -12.14
CA LEU A 217 -36.18 8.59 -11.09
C LEU A 217 -34.80 9.24 -11.09
N ASN A 218 -33.71 8.44 -11.08
CA ASN A 218 -32.33 8.94 -11.09
C ASN A 218 -32.06 9.76 -12.38
N LYS A 219 -32.46 9.27 -13.55
CA LYS A 219 -32.38 10.03 -14.82
C LYS A 219 -33.13 11.35 -14.80
N TYR A 220 -34.31 11.41 -14.14
CA TYR A 220 -35.07 12.65 -13.97
C TYR A 220 -34.29 13.66 -13.12
N LEU A 221 -33.75 13.23 -11.97
CA LEU A 221 -32.92 14.05 -11.08
C LEU A 221 -31.65 14.53 -11.77
N GLU A 222 -30.93 13.65 -12.45
CA GLU A 222 -29.72 13.98 -13.21
C GLU A 222 -30.03 15.03 -14.30
N ARG A 223 -31.12 14.87 -15.02
CA ARG A 223 -31.57 15.85 -16.04
C ARG A 223 -31.83 17.22 -15.43
N TYR A 224 -32.43 17.27 -14.22
CA TYR A 224 -32.65 18.52 -13.51
C TYR A 224 -31.34 19.19 -13.10
N TYR A 225 -30.37 18.44 -12.53
CA TYR A 225 -29.14 19.01 -12.08
C TYR A 225 -28.22 19.42 -13.25
N ASN A 226 -28.21 18.67 -14.32
CA ASN A 226 -27.33 18.83 -15.47
C ASN A 226 -27.88 19.72 -16.58
N LYS A 227 -28.95 20.51 -16.31
CA LYS A 227 -29.57 21.44 -17.29
C LYS A 227 -28.54 22.34 -18.00
N THR A 228 -27.48 22.74 -17.29
CA THR A 228 -26.35 23.51 -17.84
C THR A 228 -25.07 22.99 -17.24
N ALA A 229 -24.13 22.57 -18.10
CA ALA A 229 -22.79 22.15 -17.66
C ALA A 229 -22.06 23.33 -17.03
N PRO A 230 -21.59 23.24 -15.78
CA PRO A 230 -20.79 24.29 -15.20
C PRO A 230 -19.38 24.27 -15.84
N GLY A 231 -18.91 25.40 -16.33
CA GLY A 231 -17.52 25.51 -16.80
C GLY A 231 -16.53 25.36 -15.64
N ASN A 232 -15.41 24.72 -15.90
CA ASN A 232 -14.30 24.60 -14.94
C ASN A 232 -13.66 25.96 -14.73
N SER A 233 -14.07 26.67 -13.69
CA SER A 233 -13.67 28.03 -13.44
C SER A 233 -13.06 28.20 -12.05
N PHE A 234 -11.91 28.85 -11.98
CA PHE A 234 -11.20 29.16 -10.74
C PHE A 234 -11.23 30.66 -10.45
N VAL A 235 -11.53 31.02 -9.19
CA VAL A 235 -11.47 32.39 -8.67
C VAL A 235 -10.28 32.49 -7.72
N PRO A 236 -9.28 33.36 -8.00
CA PRO A 236 -8.11 33.50 -7.14
C PRO A 236 -8.44 33.86 -5.70
N TYR A 237 -7.56 33.55 -4.75
CA TYR A 237 -7.72 33.93 -3.35
C TYR A 237 -7.15 35.31 -3.04
N PHE A 238 -6.19 35.78 -3.81
CA PHE A 238 -5.52 37.05 -3.58
C PHE A 238 -6.03 38.12 -4.53
N TRP A 239 -6.35 39.32 -4.01
CA TRP A 239 -6.87 40.43 -4.79
C TRP A 239 -5.87 40.94 -5.85
N TRP A 240 -4.58 40.83 -5.61
CA TRP A 240 -3.54 41.22 -6.61
C TRP A 240 -3.42 40.25 -7.77
N HIS A 241 -4.00 39.09 -7.75
CA HIS A 241 -4.14 38.18 -8.89
C HIS A 241 -5.33 38.54 -9.80
N GLY A 242 -6.05 39.63 -9.50
CA GLY A 242 -7.22 40.09 -10.23
C GLY A 242 -8.49 39.34 -9.87
N GLN A 243 -9.62 39.91 -10.26
CA GLN A 243 -10.95 39.32 -10.05
C GLN A 243 -11.42 38.42 -11.22
N LYS A 244 -10.58 38.24 -12.26
CA LYS A 244 -10.99 37.48 -13.45
C LYS A 244 -11.11 36.00 -13.15
N LEU A 245 -12.29 35.46 -13.53
CA LEU A 245 -12.53 34.03 -13.60
C LEU A 245 -11.48 33.40 -14.54
N GLN A 246 -10.73 32.43 -14.03
CA GLN A 246 -9.76 31.68 -14.83
C GLN A 246 -10.45 30.39 -15.30
N SER A 247 -10.61 30.21 -16.61
CA SER A 247 -11.09 28.96 -17.19
C SER A 247 -9.95 27.94 -17.16
N ARG A 248 -10.25 26.71 -16.77
CA ARG A 248 -9.33 25.58 -16.78
C ARG A 248 -9.87 24.48 -17.68
N PRO A 249 -9.00 23.63 -18.26
CA PRO A 249 -9.47 22.44 -18.98
C PRO A 249 -10.25 21.53 -18.06
N GLU A 250 -11.24 20.81 -18.59
CA GLU A 250 -11.92 19.77 -17.87
C GLU A 250 -10.97 18.58 -17.63
N PRO A 251 -11.03 17.91 -16.47
CA PRO A 251 -10.27 16.70 -16.27
C PRO A 251 -10.69 15.65 -17.30
N LEU A 252 -9.70 14.95 -17.89
CA LEU A 252 -9.96 13.92 -18.89
C LEU A 252 -10.81 12.79 -18.28
N ALA A 253 -11.83 12.36 -19.00
CA ALA A 253 -12.58 11.16 -18.65
C ALA A 253 -11.67 9.94 -18.88
N ARG A 254 -11.51 9.09 -17.87
CA ARG A 254 -10.63 7.92 -17.93
C ARG A 254 -11.29 6.77 -18.65
N VAL A 255 -10.54 6.13 -19.53
CA VAL A 255 -10.87 4.83 -20.11
C VAL A 255 -9.92 3.83 -19.45
N ASN A 256 -10.46 2.81 -18.77
CA ASN A 256 -9.65 1.71 -18.25
C ASN A 256 -9.10 0.91 -19.44
N SER A 257 -7.79 0.83 -19.56
CA SER A 257 -7.10 0.12 -20.63
C SER A 257 -6.52 -1.20 -20.09
N GLY A 258 -7.38 -2.22 -19.96
CA GLY A 258 -6.95 -3.59 -19.68
C GLY A 258 -7.40 -4.53 -20.80
N ASP A 259 -6.67 -5.60 -21.01
CA ASP A 259 -7.09 -6.63 -21.98
C ASP A 259 -8.11 -7.59 -21.35
N VAL A 260 -9.40 -7.26 -21.56
CA VAL A 260 -10.52 -8.09 -21.10
C VAL A 260 -10.62 -9.40 -21.91
N ALA A 261 -10.03 -9.46 -23.11
CA ALA A 261 -10.08 -10.64 -23.98
C ALA A 261 -9.20 -11.78 -23.46
N GLY A 262 -8.14 -11.46 -22.71
CA GLY A 262 -7.23 -12.44 -22.09
C GLY A 262 -7.73 -13.04 -20.77
N ILE A 263 -8.89 -12.63 -20.25
CA ILE A 263 -9.41 -13.12 -18.98
C ILE A 263 -10.01 -14.52 -19.15
N SER A 264 -9.67 -15.42 -18.22
CA SER A 264 -10.10 -16.82 -18.29
C SER A 264 -11.63 -16.96 -18.32
N GLY A 265 -12.14 -17.95 -19.07
CA GLY A 265 -13.57 -18.23 -19.13
C GLY A 265 -14.16 -18.56 -17.76
N GLU A 266 -13.38 -19.15 -16.85
CA GLU A 266 -13.80 -19.48 -15.49
C GLU A 266 -13.98 -18.23 -14.63
N THR A 267 -12.98 -17.35 -14.58
CA THR A 267 -13.07 -16.03 -13.88
C THR A 267 -14.25 -15.23 -14.41
N ARG A 268 -14.43 -15.20 -15.74
CA ARG A 268 -15.57 -14.54 -16.38
C ARG A 268 -16.91 -15.11 -15.90
N ASN A 269 -17.04 -16.43 -15.87
CA ASN A 269 -18.27 -17.10 -15.44
C ASN A 269 -18.57 -16.82 -13.95
N GLN A 270 -17.56 -16.87 -13.09
CA GLN A 270 -17.70 -16.56 -11.66
C GLN A 270 -18.14 -15.09 -11.44
N VAL A 271 -17.49 -14.14 -12.12
CA VAL A 271 -17.85 -12.72 -12.06
C VAL A 271 -19.27 -12.50 -12.58
N PHE A 272 -19.64 -13.12 -13.70
CA PHE A 272 -20.98 -12.99 -14.27
C PHE A 272 -22.05 -13.61 -13.36
N ALA A 273 -21.78 -14.77 -12.77
CA ALA A 273 -22.67 -15.38 -11.78
C ALA A 273 -22.87 -14.50 -10.56
N LYS A 274 -21.79 -13.88 -10.02
CA LYS A 274 -21.90 -12.98 -8.86
C LYS A 274 -22.62 -11.67 -9.19
N ILE A 275 -22.39 -11.11 -10.37
CA ILE A 275 -23.13 -9.94 -10.84
C ILE A 275 -24.62 -10.27 -11.00
N THR A 276 -24.95 -11.44 -11.56
CA THR A 276 -26.32 -11.93 -11.68
C THR A 276 -26.99 -12.11 -10.30
N ASP A 277 -26.28 -12.73 -9.34
CA ASP A 277 -26.77 -12.92 -7.97
C ASP A 277 -27.11 -11.58 -7.28
N LEU A 278 -26.25 -10.58 -7.43
CA LEU A 278 -26.43 -9.28 -6.80
C LEU A 278 -27.42 -8.35 -7.50
N SER A 279 -27.55 -8.47 -8.83
CA SER A 279 -28.41 -7.58 -9.65
C SER A 279 -29.76 -8.17 -10.02
N GLY A 280 -29.86 -9.50 -10.03
CA GLY A 280 -31.02 -10.23 -10.62
C GLY A 280 -31.04 -10.18 -12.15
N ASN A 281 -30.10 -9.54 -12.82
CA ASN A 281 -30.02 -9.40 -14.27
C ASN A 281 -29.14 -10.52 -14.86
N THR A 282 -29.65 -11.25 -15.84
CA THR A 282 -28.96 -12.38 -16.52
C THR A 282 -28.42 -12.03 -17.90
N SER A 283 -28.69 -10.80 -18.40
CA SER A 283 -28.33 -10.39 -19.76
C SER A 283 -27.58 -9.07 -19.75
N PHE A 284 -26.25 -9.15 -19.75
CA PHE A 284 -25.35 -7.99 -19.83
C PHE A 284 -24.04 -8.36 -20.53
N LYS A 285 -23.30 -7.35 -20.96
CA LYS A 285 -22.03 -7.46 -21.68
C LYS A 285 -20.91 -6.80 -20.88
N ASP A 286 -19.65 -7.11 -21.24
CA ASP A 286 -18.46 -6.50 -20.63
C ASP A 286 -18.49 -4.96 -20.66
N THR A 287 -19.04 -4.39 -21.71
CA THR A 287 -19.14 -2.94 -21.94
C THR A 287 -20.25 -2.26 -21.15
N ASP A 288 -21.13 -3.02 -20.53
CA ASP A 288 -22.29 -2.48 -19.82
C ASP A 288 -21.87 -1.89 -18.46
N THR A 289 -22.50 -0.81 -18.07
CA THR A 289 -22.26 -0.19 -16.77
C THR A 289 -22.98 -0.95 -15.66
N LEU A 290 -22.27 -1.21 -14.56
CA LEU A 290 -22.83 -1.92 -13.40
C LEU A 290 -24.08 -1.25 -12.86
N ALA A 291 -24.11 0.09 -12.87
CA ALA A 291 -25.20 0.85 -12.29
C ALA A 291 -26.40 1.02 -13.23
N SER A 292 -26.18 1.47 -14.48
CA SER A 292 -27.26 1.90 -15.37
C SER A 292 -27.79 0.79 -16.27
N ASP A 293 -26.93 -0.15 -16.68
CA ASP A 293 -27.30 -1.23 -17.60
C ASP A 293 -27.58 -2.52 -16.85
N VAL A 294 -26.74 -2.85 -15.86
CA VAL A 294 -26.91 -4.05 -15.02
C VAL A 294 -27.90 -3.81 -13.87
N GLY A 295 -28.02 -2.57 -13.38
CA GLY A 295 -28.98 -2.21 -12.33
C GLY A 295 -28.45 -2.35 -10.90
N MET A 296 -27.15 -2.41 -10.68
CA MET A 296 -26.54 -2.52 -9.35
C MET A 296 -26.51 -1.18 -8.64
N ASP A 297 -26.85 -1.15 -7.35
CA ASP A 297 -26.71 0.04 -6.52
C ASP A 297 -25.30 0.12 -5.91
N SER A 298 -24.99 1.21 -5.23
CA SER A 298 -23.67 1.43 -4.62
C SER A 298 -23.31 0.38 -3.56
N LEU A 299 -24.33 -0.20 -2.91
CA LEU A 299 -24.13 -1.25 -1.90
C LEU A 299 -23.75 -2.57 -2.59
N ALA A 300 -24.47 -2.95 -3.64
CA ALA A 300 -24.17 -4.13 -4.43
C ALA A 300 -22.79 -4.04 -5.11
N VAL A 301 -22.41 -2.86 -5.63
CA VAL A 301 -21.05 -2.65 -6.19
C VAL A 301 -19.98 -2.74 -5.09
N THR A 302 -20.24 -2.27 -3.88
CA THR A 302 -19.33 -2.41 -2.75
C THR A 302 -19.18 -3.87 -2.34
N GLU A 303 -20.30 -4.62 -2.28
CA GLU A 303 -20.31 -6.05 -2.00
C GLU A 303 -19.54 -6.83 -3.06
N LEU A 304 -19.70 -6.46 -4.33
CA LEU A 304 -18.98 -7.07 -5.45
C LEU A 304 -17.46 -6.81 -5.33
N GLY A 305 -17.03 -5.60 -4.96
CA GLY A 305 -15.62 -5.30 -4.73
C GLY A 305 -15.01 -6.10 -3.57
N VAL A 306 -15.73 -6.23 -2.46
CA VAL A 306 -15.31 -7.08 -1.32
C VAL A 306 -15.27 -8.56 -1.71
N TRP A 307 -16.23 -9.03 -2.51
CA TRP A 307 -16.23 -10.40 -3.00
C TRP A 307 -15.06 -10.68 -3.94
N VAL A 308 -14.69 -9.74 -4.83
CA VAL A 308 -13.48 -9.87 -5.67
C VAL A 308 -12.23 -10.04 -4.81
N GLU A 309 -12.10 -9.26 -3.72
CA GLU A 309 -10.98 -9.40 -2.79
C GLU A 309 -10.98 -10.78 -2.09
N GLN A 310 -12.16 -11.28 -1.69
CA GLN A 310 -12.28 -12.57 -0.98
C GLN A 310 -12.07 -13.77 -1.89
N GLU A 311 -12.57 -13.71 -3.13
CA GLU A 311 -12.56 -14.85 -4.06
C GLU A 311 -11.25 -14.92 -4.86
N PHE A 312 -10.72 -13.77 -5.31
CA PHE A 312 -9.55 -13.70 -6.19
C PHE A 312 -8.29 -13.15 -5.50
N GLY A 313 -8.38 -12.72 -4.22
CA GLY A 313 -7.26 -12.17 -3.48
C GLY A 313 -6.81 -10.76 -3.92
N HIS A 314 -7.49 -10.15 -4.89
CA HIS A 314 -7.14 -8.84 -5.43
C HIS A 314 -7.91 -7.72 -4.74
N VAL A 315 -7.20 -6.88 -4.00
CA VAL A 315 -7.80 -5.75 -3.27
C VAL A 315 -8.26 -4.68 -4.26
N VAL A 316 -9.57 -4.44 -4.32
CA VAL A 316 -10.14 -3.32 -5.06
C VAL A 316 -10.03 -2.05 -4.21
N GLU A 317 -8.91 -1.33 -4.32
CA GLU A 317 -8.63 -0.14 -3.50
C GLU A 317 -9.61 1.02 -3.73
N ASP A 318 -10.10 1.18 -4.94
CA ASP A 318 -11.14 2.16 -5.30
C ASP A 318 -12.37 1.45 -5.88
N ILE A 319 -13.25 0.97 -4.99
CA ILE A 319 -14.52 0.33 -5.38
C ILE A 319 -15.33 1.24 -6.32
N GLU A 320 -15.15 2.54 -6.22
CA GLU A 320 -15.80 3.50 -7.10
C GLU A 320 -15.22 3.49 -8.54
N ALA A 321 -14.07 2.85 -8.76
CA ALA A 321 -13.51 2.64 -10.09
C ALA A 321 -14.22 1.52 -10.86
N LEU A 322 -14.97 0.65 -10.18
CA LEU A 322 -15.82 -0.36 -10.79
C LEU A 322 -17.05 0.31 -11.44
N ILE A 323 -16.93 0.66 -12.71
CA ILE A 323 -18.00 1.34 -13.48
C ILE A 323 -18.66 0.38 -14.45
N TYR A 324 -17.85 -0.42 -15.15
CA TYR A 324 -18.27 -1.38 -16.17
C TYR A 324 -18.11 -2.81 -15.67
N VAL A 325 -18.79 -3.75 -16.28
CA VAL A 325 -18.58 -5.19 -16.05
C VAL A 325 -17.12 -5.56 -16.34
N SER A 326 -16.51 -4.98 -17.38
CA SER A 326 -15.10 -5.13 -17.70
C SER A 326 -14.18 -4.69 -16.55
N ASP A 327 -14.54 -3.67 -15.77
CA ASP A 327 -13.71 -3.25 -14.63
C ASP A 327 -13.67 -4.32 -13.53
N VAL A 328 -14.79 -5.02 -13.34
CA VAL A 328 -14.86 -6.13 -12.37
C VAL A 328 -14.03 -7.32 -12.86
N LEU A 329 -14.08 -7.61 -14.15
CA LEU A 329 -13.28 -8.65 -14.76
C LEU A 329 -11.78 -8.35 -14.62
N LEU A 330 -11.38 -7.10 -14.87
CA LEU A 330 -10.00 -6.63 -14.68
C LEU A 330 -9.60 -6.66 -13.20
N ALA A 331 -10.50 -6.31 -12.29
CA ALA A 331 -10.25 -6.40 -10.85
C ALA A 331 -10.06 -7.87 -10.42
N ALA A 332 -10.92 -8.77 -10.88
CA ALA A 332 -10.84 -10.19 -10.57
C ALA A 332 -9.58 -10.88 -11.14
N SER A 333 -9.01 -10.33 -12.22
CA SER A 333 -7.76 -10.81 -12.81
C SER A 333 -6.51 -10.07 -12.29
N GLY A 334 -6.65 -9.15 -11.31
CA GLY A 334 -5.54 -8.33 -10.80
C GLY A 334 -5.05 -7.24 -11.78
N GLN A 335 -5.71 -7.08 -12.92
CA GLN A 335 -5.34 -6.13 -13.97
C GLN A 335 -6.07 -4.78 -13.86
N LEU A 336 -6.94 -4.60 -12.85
CA LEU A 336 -7.53 -3.29 -12.61
C LEU A 336 -6.43 -2.33 -12.15
N VAL A 337 -5.90 -1.55 -13.08
CA VAL A 337 -4.93 -0.50 -12.77
C VAL A 337 -5.62 0.49 -11.84
N SER A 338 -5.24 0.45 -10.56
CA SER A 338 -5.72 1.43 -9.59
C SER A 338 -5.39 2.82 -10.08
N THR A 339 -6.40 3.58 -10.48
CA THR A 339 -6.25 4.93 -11.01
C THR A 339 -5.86 5.96 -9.93
N ARG A 340 -5.30 5.52 -8.81
CA ARG A 340 -4.67 6.37 -7.80
C ARG A 340 -3.40 7.07 -8.26
N SER A 341 -2.94 6.85 -9.49
CA SER A 341 -1.84 7.62 -10.10
C SER A 341 -2.14 9.12 -10.26
N ASP A 342 -3.35 9.59 -9.95
CA ASP A 342 -3.72 11.00 -9.90
C ASP A 342 -3.36 11.74 -8.59
N ARG A 343 -2.54 11.18 -7.74
CA ARG A 343 -1.74 12.07 -6.91
C ARG A 343 -0.84 12.81 -7.90
N ASP A 344 -0.88 14.13 -7.84
CA ASP A 344 0.11 14.99 -8.49
C ASP A 344 1.47 14.66 -7.82
N ILE A 345 2.05 13.51 -8.26
CA ILE A 345 3.33 13.03 -7.76
C ILE A 345 4.35 13.89 -8.50
N SER A 346 4.95 14.81 -7.79
CA SER A 346 6.07 15.61 -8.29
C SER A 346 7.12 15.73 -7.21
N ALA A 347 8.36 15.50 -7.56
CA ALA A 347 9.47 15.71 -6.65
C ALA A 347 9.68 17.22 -6.43
N PRO A 348 9.72 17.70 -5.17
CA PRO A 348 10.05 19.09 -4.91
C PRO A 348 11.46 19.44 -5.42
N GLN A 349 11.67 20.67 -5.89
CA GLN A 349 12.97 21.09 -6.43
C GLN A 349 14.15 20.85 -5.48
N ILE A 350 13.92 20.92 -4.18
CA ILE A 350 14.95 20.63 -3.14
C ILE A 350 15.45 19.18 -3.19
N TRP A 351 14.69 18.25 -3.79
CA TRP A 351 15.06 16.84 -3.91
C TRP A 351 16.20 16.62 -4.89
N HIS A 352 16.16 17.33 -6.01
CA HIS A 352 17.09 17.10 -7.12
C HIS A 352 18.50 17.59 -6.77
N ARG A 353 19.46 16.68 -6.88
CA ARG A 353 20.89 16.97 -6.74
C ARG A 353 21.50 17.20 -8.12
N PRO A 354 22.61 17.94 -8.21
CA PRO A 354 23.45 17.92 -9.42
C PRO A 354 23.96 16.50 -9.68
N GLU A 355 24.20 16.16 -10.94
CA GLU A 355 24.85 14.92 -11.33
C GLU A 355 26.23 14.85 -10.69
N ASP A 356 26.51 13.79 -9.97
CA ASP A 356 27.78 13.54 -9.30
C ASP A 356 28.02 12.03 -9.21
N SER A 357 28.65 11.49 -10.24
CA SER A 357 28.94 10.06 -10.35
C SER A 357 30.06 9.56 -9.42
N THR A 358 30.52 10.41 -8.49
CA THR A 358 31.54 10.02 -7.50
C THR A 358 30.98 8.90 -6.60
N HIS A 359 31.77 7.84 -6.42
CA HIS A 359 31.39 6.74 -5.53
C HIS A 359 31.29 7.20 -4.07
N LEU A 360 30.26 6.72 -3.40
CA LEU A 360 30.13 6.94 -1.96
C LEU A 360 31.16 6.11 -1.19
N SER A 361 31.76 6.70 -0.17
CA SER A 361 32.65 6.01 0.76
C SER A 361 31.91 5.58 2.01
N CYS A 362 32.14 4.36 2.45
CA CYS A 362 31.68 3.88 3.73
C CYS A 362 32.62 4.45 4.83
N ALA A 363 32.04 5.06 5.86
CA ALA A 363 32.82 5.51 7.02
C ALA A 363 33.22 4.30 7.88
N GLU A 364 34.43 4.30 8.39
CA GLU A 364 34.90 3.30 9.37
C GLU A 364 34.32 3.64 10.75
N GLU A 365 33.17 3.12 11.04
CA GLU A 365 32.42 3.35 12.27
C GLU A 365 32.03 2.00 12.92
N SER A 366 31.86 2.01 14.24
CA SER A 366 31.56 0.79 14.98
C SER A 366 30.07 0.43 15.07
N THR A 367 29.19 1.40 14.75
CA THR A 367 27.73 1.20 14.82
C THR A 367 27.03 1.89 13.65
N ILE A 368 25.87 1.37 13.23
CA ILE A 368 25.05 2.04 12.19
C ILE A 368 24.53 3.40 12.66
N THR A 369 24.43 3.62 13.98
CA THR A 369 24.05 4.93 14.55
C THR A 369 25.19 5.94 14.42
N SER A 370 26.45 5.53 14.59
CA SER A 370 27.59 6.42 14.36
C SER A 370 27.79 6.73 12.87
N MET A 371 27.58 5.73 11.97
CA MET A 371 27.57 5.98 10.51
C MET A 371 26.52 7.02 10.12
N PHE A 372 25.27 6.82 10.60
CA PHE A 372 24.19 7.80 10.41
C PHE A 372 24.57 9.19 10.93
N LEU A 373 25.09 9.26 12.14
CA LEU A 373 25.45 10.53 12.77
C LEU A 373 26.60 11.24 12.04
N ALA A 374 27.59 10.51 11.55
CA ALA A 374 28.68 11.05 10.73
C ALA A 374 28.13 11.75 9.47
N GLN A 375 27.18 11.12 8.76
CA GLN A 375 26.50 11.73 7.60
C GLN A 375 25.64 12.94 8.02
N ALA A 376 24.89 12.82 9.10
CA ALA A 376 24.02 13.87 9.58
C ALA A 376 24.80 15.13 10.03
N LEU A 377 25.99 14.98 10.62
CA LEU A 377 26.85 16.08 11.01
C LEU A 377 27.55 16.72 9.80
N LYS A 378 27.99 15.90 8.84
CA LYS A 378 28.67 16.35 7.62
C LYS A 378 27.73 17.11 6.70
N ASN A 379 26.49 16.61 6.53
CA ASN A 379 25.53 17.08 5.54
C ASN A 379 24.12 17.31 6.13
N PRO A 380 23.95 18.14 7.17
CA PRO A 380 22.68 18.21 7.92
C PRO A 380 21.48 18.69 7.09
N SER A 381 21.71 19.49 6.06
CA SER A 381 20.65 20.02 5.19
C SER A 381 20.43 19.20 3.93
N LEU A 382 21.13 18.07 3.77
CA LEU A 382 21.02 17.19 2.62
C LEU A 382 19.66 16.47 2.64
N PRO A 383 18.82 16.62 1.60
CA PRO A 383 17.62 15.79 1.42
C PRO A 383 18.04 14.35 1.22
N VAL A 384 17.59 13.43 2.07
CA VAL A 384 18.04 12.03 2.03
C VAL A 384 16.90 11.03 1.91
N MET A 385 15.70 11.40 2.34
CA MET A 385 14.54 10.52 2.19
C MET A 385 13.27 11.29 1.87
N ALA A 386 12.35 10.62 1.20
CA ALA A 386 11.03 11.16 0.89
C ALA A 386 9.96 10.05 0.89
N ASP A 387 8.72 10.40 1.16
CA ASP A 387 7.53 9.62 0.82
C ASP A 387 6.34 10.53 0.50
N LEU A 388 5.25 9.96 0.00
CA LEU A 388 4.06 10.73 -0.38
C LEU A 388 3.29 11.32 0.80
N ILE A 389 3.54 10.87 2.03
CA ILE A 389 2.86 11.31 3.26
C ILE A 389 3.73 12.29 4.04
N GLY A 390 4.95 11.90 4.31
CA GLY A 390 5.92 12.68 5.09
C GLY A 390 6.59 13.79 4.30
N GLY A 391 6.60 13.70 2.96
CA GLY A 391 7.36 14.58 2.07
C GLY A 391 8.88 14.41 2.23
N VAL A 392 9.64 15.32 1.64
CA VAL A 392 11.11 15.29 1.68
C VAL A 392 11.63 15.61 3.08
N LYS A 393 12.62 14.83 3.53
CA LYS A 393 13.33 15.02 4.82
C LYS A 393 14.83 15.12 4.60
N THR A 394 15.42 16.06 5.32
CA THR A 394 16.87 16.22 5.46
C THR A 394 17.37 15.41 6.65
N TYR A 395 18.68 15.20 6.75
CA TYR A 395 19.29 14.61 7.97
C TYR A 395 18.89 15.39 9.24
N ARG A 396 18.82 16.73 9.17
CA ARG A 396 18.38 17.56 10.29
C ARG A 396 16.94 17.28 10.71
N ASP A 397 16.07 16.97 9.76
CA ASP A 397 14.68 16.61 10.07
C ASP A 397 14.62 15.27 10.78
N ILE A 398 15.45 14.29 10.36
CA ILE A 398 15.57 12.98 11.02
C ILE A 398 16.09 13.15 12.45
N VAL A 399 17.18 13.91 12.61
CA VAL A 399 17.75 14.22 13.94
C VAL A 399 16.75 14.95 14.84
N THR A 400 15.92 15.83 14.26
CA THR A 400 14.81 16.49 14.99
C THR A 400 13.81 15.45 15.48
N GLY A 401 13.42 14.50 14.61
CA GLY A 401 12.54 13.37 14.98
C GLY A 401 13.15 12.52 16.10
N ILE A 402 14.43 12.19 16.01
CA ILE A 402 15.16 11.44 17.03
C ILE A 402 15.13 12.16 18.38
N PHE A 403 15.45 13.47 18.43
CA PHE A 403 15.38 14.26 19.68
C PHE A 403 13.96 14.36 20.25
N ALA A 404 12.92 14.26 19.40
CA ALA A 404 11.55 14.28 19.86
C ALA A 404 11.10 12.91 20.41
N LEU A 405 11.42 11.80 19.72
CA LEU A 405 10.91 10.48 20.01
C LEU A 405 11.79 9.65 20.96
N ALA A 406 13.12 9.74 20.86
CA ALA A 406 14.01 8.93 21.69
C ALA A 406 13.80 9.12 23.20
N PRO A 407 13.51 10.35 23.73
CA PRO A 407 13.19 10.51 25.15
C PRO A 407 11.90 9.83 25.58
N VAL A 408 10.93 9.66 24.67
CA VAL A 408 9.68 8.92 24.92
C VAL A 408 9.98 7.44 24.94
N PHE A 409 10.64 6.93 23.92
CA PHE A 409 10.98 5.51 23.78
C PHE A 409 11.94 5.02 24.89
N LYS A 410 12.82 5.89 25.38
CA LYS A 410 13.68 5.59 26.54
C LYS A 410 12.91 5.22 27.80
N LYS A 411 11.68 5.73 27.95
CA LYS A 411 10.81 5.46 29.11
C LYS A 411 10.06 4.14 29.01
N MET A 412 10.02 3.51 27.83
CA MET A 412 9.44 2.19 27.64
C MET A 412 10.16 1.18 28.54
N LYS A 413 9.42 0.22 29.06
CA LYS A 413 9.90 -0.68 30.10
C LYS A 413 10.97 -1.65 29.58
N GLU A 414 10.68 -2.32 28.48
CA GLU A 414 11.51 -3.39 27.95
C GLU A 414 12.64 -2.83 27.07
N THR A 415 13.71 -3.63 26.88
CA THR A 415 14.78 -3.31 25.93
C THR A 415 14.34 -3.59 24.51
N ASN A 416 13.65 -4.70 24.28
CA ASN A 416 13.13 -5.12 22.99
C ASN A 416 11.77 -4.48 22.74
N ILE A 417 11.67 -3.63 21.74
CA ILE A 417 10.44 -2.90 21.39
C ILE A 417 10.01 -3.29 19.97
N GLY A 418 8.76 -3.73 19.85
CA GLY A 418 8.18 -4.03 18.53
C GLY A 418 8.06 -2.79 17.66
N LEU A 419 8.46 -2.89 16.40
CA LEU A 419 8.27 -1.84 15.40
C LEU A 419 7.50 -2.42 14.21
N MET A 420 6.22 -2.04 14.10
CA MET A 420 5.28 -2.49 13.08
C MET A 420 4.86 -1.31 12.20
N LEU A 421 5.71 -0.96 11.26
CA LEU A 421 5.48 0.13 10.31
C LEU A 421 5.91 -0.30 8.89
N PRO A 422 5.18 0.14 7.85
CA PRO A 422 5.60 -0.11 6.47
C PRO A 422 6.82 0.74 6.10
N ALA A 423 7.45 0.41 4.98
CA ALA A 423 8.55 1.20 4.41
C ALA A 423 8.14 2.67 4.25
N GLY A 424 8.92 3.59 4.83
CA GLY A 424 8.59 5.01 4.82
C GLY A 424 9.46 5.86 5.73
N VAL A 425 9.30 7.15 5.58
CA VAL A 425 9.97 8.17 6.40
C VAL A 425 9.73 7.95 7.90
N THR A 426 8.49 7.65 8.27
CA THR A 426 8.10 7.44 9.67
C THR A 426 8.77 6.22 10.27
N CYS A 427 8.85 5.11 9.52
CA CYS A 427 9.52 3.88 9.96
C CYS A 427 11.01 4.14 10.20
N THR A 428 11.69 4.80 9.27
CA THR A 428 13.12 5.12 9.38
C THR A 428 13.41 5.99 10.60
N ILE A 429 12.62 7.05 10.84
CA ILE A 429 12.79 7.91 12.02
C ILE A 429 12.54 7.12 13.31
N ALA A 430 11.50 6.29 13.37
CA ALA A 430 11.17 5.50 14.56
C ALA A 430 12.27 4.48 14.85
N TYR A 431 12.80 3.79 13.83
CA TYR A 431 13.89 2.83 13.94
C TYR A 431 15.14 3.46 14.56
N TYR A 432 15.65 4.56 14.00
CA TYR A 432 16.80 5.26 14.55
C TYR A 432 16.50 5.87 15.93
N SER A 433 15.29 6.33 16.19
CA SER A 433 14.89 6.85 17.51
C SER A 433 14.93 5.76 18.59
N LEU A 434 14.56 4.51 18.27
CA LEU A 434 14.71 3.36 19.18
C LEU A 434 16.17 3.07 19.49
N LEU A 435 17.05 3.04 18.48
CA LEU A 435 18.48 2.83 18.67
C LEU A 435 19.09 3.92 19.56
N PHE A 436 18.79 5.20 19.28
CA PHE A 436 19.25 6.32 20.11
C PHE A 436 18.53 6.45 21.47
N ALA A 437 17.48 5.69 21.71
CA ALA A 437 16.89 5.51 23.04
C ALA A 437 17.57 4.38 23.85
N GLY A 438 18.52 3.65 23.25
CA GLY A 438 19.17 2.48 23.83
C GLY A 438 18.28 1.24 23.83
N LYS A 439 17.33 1.16 22.90
CA LYS A 439 16.40 0.04 22.69
C LYS A 439 16.81 -0.80 21.50
N THR A 440 16.38 -2.06 21.48
CA THR A 440 16.53 -2.96 20.33
C THR A 440 15.21 -3.03 19.55
N PRO A 441 15.16 -2.56 18.29
CA PRO A 441 13.99 -2.71 17.46
C PRO A 441 13.73 -4.18 17.10
N VAL A 442 12.52 -4.66 17.37
CA VAL A 442 12.01 -5.96 16.91
C VAL A 442 11.10 -5.70 15.72
N MET A 443 11.56 -6.07 14.53
CA MET A 443 10.83 -5.77 13.29
C MET A 443 9.66 -6.72 13.11
N VAL A 444 8.45 -6.19 13.29
CA VAL A 444 7.23 -6.99 13.35
C VAL A 444 6.65 -7.25 11.97
N ASN A 445 6.61 -8.52 11.58
CA ASN A 445 5.97 -8.95 10.34
C ASN A 445 4.48 -9.28 10.58
N TRP A 446 3.59 -8.39 10.15
CA TRP A 446 2.14 -8.55 10.29
C TRP A 446 1.52 -9.50 9.25
N THR A 447 2.28 -9.96 8.25
CA THR A 447 1.76 -10.85 7.20
C THR A 447 1.81 -12.34 7.59
N MET A 448 2.46 -12.68 8.72
CA MET A 448 2.60 -14.07 9.17
C MET A 448 1.39 -14.60 9.97
N GLY A 449 0.34 -13.80 10.13
CA GLY A 449 -0.84 -14.14 10.91
C GLY A 449 -0.67 -13.91 12.43
N GLU A 450 -1.81 -13.76 13.13
CA GLU A 450 -1.86 -13.33 14.52
C GLU A 450 -1.16 -14.32 15.49
N SER A 451 -1.37 -15.62 15.29
CA SER A 451 -0.79 -16.66 16.15
C SER A 451 0.75 -16.65 16.11
N ASN A 452 1.34 -16.58 14.90
CA ASN A 452 2.79 -16.51 14.75
C ASN A 452 3.34 -15.19 15.26
N LEU A 453 2.63 -14.08 15.02
CA LEU A 453 3.03 -12.77 15.50
C LEU A 453 3.10 -12.76 17.03
N ASN A 454 2.06 -13.22 17.72
CA ASN A 454 2.03 -13.30 19.18
C ASN A 454 3.16 -14.18 19.72
N TYR A 455 3.38 -15.35 19.11
CA TYR A 455 4.48 -16.25 19.45
C TYR A 455 5.85 -15.57 19.30
N CYS A 456 6.09 -14.89 18.17
CA CYS A 456 7.36 -14.20 17.91
C CYS A 456 7.67 -13.13 18.96
N LEU A 457 6.68 -12.30 19.29
CA LEU A 457 6.85 -11.19 20.22
C LEU A 457 7.04 -11.67 21.66
N ASP A 458 6.27 -12.67 22.09
CA ASP A 458 6.40 -13.31 23.39
C ASP A 458 7.80 -13.92 23.58
N LYS A 459 8.28 -14.63 22.55
CA LYS A 459 9.59 -15.29 22.56
C LYS A 459 10.79 -14.36 22.83
N VAL A 460 10.69 -13.10 22.41
CA VAL A 460 11.74 -12.10 22.60
C VAL A 460 11.37 -11.04 23.65
N GLY A 461 10.29 -11.26 24.42
CA GLY A 461 9.88 -10.44 25.56
C GLY A 461 9.39 -9.05 25.16
N VAL A 462 8.71 -8.90 24.02
CA VAL A 462 8.11 -7.64 23.58
C VAL A 462 6.74 -7.44 24.24
N THR A 463 6.62 -6.38 25.02
CA THR A 463 5.35 -5.98 25.67
C THR A 463 4.72 -4.72 25.07
N GLU A 464 5.46 -3.98 24.23
CA GLU A 464 5.01 -2.75 23.59
C GLU A 464 5.39 -2.78 22.09
N VAL A 465 4.42 -2.45 21.21
CA VAL A 465 4.61 -2.42 19.76
C VAL A 465 4.28 -1.04 19.22
N ILE A 466 5.27 -0.35 18.67
CA ILE A 466 5.11 0.94 17.99
C ILE A 466 4.51 0.71 16.62
N THR A 467 3.45 1.44 16.29
CA THR A 467 2.72 1.30 15.03
C THR A 467 2.05 2.61 14.61
N ALA A 468 1.29 2.58 13.52
CA ALA A 468 0.42 3.65 13.07
C ALA A 468 -1.05 3.23 13.14
N ARG A 469 -1.93 4.14 13.53
CA ARG A 469 -3.38 3.89 13.64
C ARG A 469 -3.98 3.40 12.31
N ALA A 470 -3.54 4.00 11.20
CA ALA A 470 -3.99 3.60 9.86
C ALA A 470 -3.67 2.12 9.55
N LEU A 471 -2.51 1.61 9.98
CA LEU A 471 -2.15 0.21 9.80
C LEU A 471 -3.02 -0.72 10.67
N LEU A 472 -3.25 -0.38 11.93
CA LEU A 472 -4.15 -1.15 12.81
C LEU A 472 -5.57 -1.21 12.26
N THR A 473 -6.08 -0.10 11.74
CA THR A 473 -7.41 -0.04 11.10
C THR A 473 -7.47 -0.97 9.89
N LYS A 474 -6.44 -0.94 9.02
CA LYS A 474 -6.33 -1.83 7.85
C LYS A 474 -6.31 -3.31 8.28
N LEU A 475 -5.47 -3.68 9.24
CA LEU A 475 -5.39 -5.06 9.75
C LEU A 475 -6.70 -5.53 10.40
N SER A 476 -7.35 -4.66 11.17
CA SER A 476 -8.66 -4.98 11.76
C SER A 476 -9.73 -5.23 10.69
N SER A 477 -9.72 -4.48 9.57
CA SER A 477 -10.64 -4.71 8.46
C SER A 477 -10.39 -6.03 7.73
N GLN A 478 -9.16 -6.55 7.81
CA GLN A 478 -8.75 -7.85 7.27
C GLN A 478 -8.97 -9.02 8.27
N GLY A 479 -9.64 -8.77 9.39
CA GLY A 479 -9.96 -9.80 10.40
C GLY A 479 -8.90 -9.99 11.48
N PHE A 480 -7.84 -9.19 11.51
CA PHE A 480 -6.83 -9.24 12.56
C PHE A 480 -7.41 -8.66 13.87
N ASN A 481 -7.37 -9.43 14.95
CA ASN A 481 -7.92 -9.00 16.24
C ASN A 481 -6.90 -8.16 17.02
N THR A 482 -6.95 -6.84 16.87
CA THR A 482 -6.05 -5.91 17.57
C THR A 482 -6.35 -5.71 19.06
N LYS A 483 -7.41 -6.30 19.60
CA LYS A 483 -7.85 -6.08 20.99
C LYS A 483 -7.43 -7.19 21.97
N SER A 484 -7.09 -8.37 21.47
CA SER A 484 -6.76 -9.55 22.31
C SER A 484 -5.27 -9.88 22.36
N ASN A 485 -4.40 -8.98 21.88
CA ASN A 485 -2.96 -9.22 21.88
C ASN A 485 -2.37 -9.14 23.29
N PRO A 486 -1.35 -9.95 23.62
CA PRO A 486 -0.68 -9.94 24.94
C PRO A 486 0.24 -8.72 25.16
N PHE A 487 0.33 -7.81 24.20
CA PHE A 487 1.16 -6.60 24.22
C PHE A 487 0.33 -5.35 23.94
N SER A 488 0.91 -4.19 24.26
CA SER A 488 0.26 -2.89 24.06
C SER A 488 0.64 -2.24 22.74
N TRP A 489 -0.33 -1.68 22.04
CA TRP A 489 -0.10 -0.89 20.82
C TRP A 489 0.24 0.57 21.19
N VAL A 490 1.35 1.08 20.69
CA VAL A 490 1.78 2.47 20.83
C VAL A 490 1.67 3.17 19.48
N CYS A 491 0.57 3.87 19.25
CA CYS A 491 0.37 4.61 18.00
C CYS A 491 1.22 5.88 17.97
N LEU A 492 2.00 6.09 16.92
CA LEU A 492 2.85 7.28 16.76
C LEU A 492 2.06 8.58 16.68
N GLU A 493 0.81 8.54 16.23
CA GLU A 493 -0.10 9.69 16.24
C GLU A 493 -0.39 10.15 17.68
N ASP A 494 -0.57 9.21 18.62
CA ASP A 494 -0.81 9.53 20.03
C ASP A 494 0.46 10.10 20.66
N VAL A 495 1.60 9.44 20.46
CA VAL A 495 2.91 9.97 20.88
C VAL A 495 3.14 11.40 20.35
N GLY A 496 2.84 11.63 19.07
CA GLY A 496 2.96 12.95 18.44
C GLY A 496 2.02 14.00 19.04
N SER A 497 0.81 13.62 19.47
CA SER A 497 -0.18 14.51 20.11
C SER A 497 0.16 14.85 21.56
N GLU A 498 0.75 13.91 22.30
CA GLU A 498 1.18 14.08 23.68
C GLU A 498 2.45 14.93 23.81
N LEU A 499 3.28 15.00 22.77
CA LEU A 499 4.45 15.86 22.73
C LEU A 499 4.04 17.34 22.78
N SER A 500 4.39 18.03 23.86
CA SER A 500 4.12 19.46 23.99
C SER A 500 4.83 20.28 22.89
N THR A 501 4.26 21.43 22.54
CA THR A 501 4.87 22.35 21.58
C THR A 501 6.29 22.76 22.00
N PHE A 502 6.53 22.88 23.30
CA PHE A 502 7.85 23.19 23.86
C PHE A 502 8.84 22.04 23.62
N ALA A 503 8.43 20.78 23.78
CA ALA A 503 9.26 19.62 23.50
C ALA A 503 9.63 19.54 22.00
N LYS A 504 8.67 19.78 21.11
CA LYS A 504 8.90 19.84 19.66
C LYS A 504 9.88 20.97 19.27
N LEU A 505 9.72 22.15 19.86
CA LEU A 505 10.61 23.29 19.63
C LEU A 505 12.02 23.01 20.17
N THR A 506 12.13 22.40 21.34
CA THR A 506 13.40 22.03 21.97
C THR A 506 14.13 20.96 21.10
N ALA A 507 13.41 19.97 20.60
CA ALA A 507 13.96 18.97 19.69
C ALA A 507 14.53 19.62 18.42
N LYS A 508 13.77 20.55 17.83
CA LYS A 508 14.23 21.33 16.67
C LYS A 508 15.46 22.15 16.99
N LEU A 509 15.49 22.85 18.11
CA LEU A 509 16.66 23.65 18.51
C LEU A 509 17.90 22.74 18.73
N LYS A 510 17.74 21.60 19.41
CA LYS A 510 18.83 20.64 19.62
C LYS A 510 19.39 20.09 18.32
N SER A 511 18.59 19.91 17.28
CA SER A 511 19.07 19.47 15.97
C SER A 511 20.00 20.47 15.28
N TYR A 512 19.99 21.73 15.68
CA TYR A 512 20.94 22.75 15.22
C TYR A 512 22.18 22.91 16.10
N THR A 513 22.04 22.68 17.42
CA THR A 513 23.07 23.05 18.39
C THR A 513 23.77 21.88 19.06
N SER A 514 23.16 20.71 19.07
CA SER A 514 23.57 19.60 19.94
C SER A 514 23.52 18.22 19.26
N SER A 515 23.47 18.15 17.92
CA SER A 515 23.39 16.88 17.20
C SER A 515 24.53 15.91 17.56
N ALA A 516 25.75 16.43 17.76
CA ALA A 516 26.90 15.63 18.18
C ALA A 516 26.70 14.91 19.54
N SER A 517 25.80 15.42 20.40
CA SER A 517 25.52 14.76 21.68
C SER A 517 24.88 13.37 21.54
N LEU A 518 24.30 13.06 20.38
CA LEU A 518 23.78 11.72 20.08
C LEU A 518 24.92 10.68 20.02
N GLY A 519 26.15 11.07 19.69
CA GLY A 519 27.32 10.17 19.69
C GLY A 519 27.71 9.64 21.08
N HIS A 520 27.21 10.24 22.15
CA HIS A 520 27.43 9.78 23.52
C HIS A 520 26.38 8.78 24.02
N VAL A 521 25.35 8.52 23.21
CA VAL A 521 24.31 7.56 23.58
C VAL A 521 24.86 6.13 23.46
N LYS A 522 24.80 5.39 24.57
CA LYS A 522 25.13 3.95 24.54
C LYS A 522 23.98 3.19 23.87
N VAL A 523 24.26 2.59 22.73
CA VAL A 523 23.33 1.72 22.00
C VAL A 523 23.49 0.26 22.42
N GLN A 524 22.47 -0.58 22.16
CA GLN A 524 22.55 -2.03 22.37
C GLN A 524 23.50 -2.65 21.30
N GLU A 525 24.05 -3.82 21.56
CA GLU A 525 24.86 -4.55 20.59
C GLU A 525 24.02 -5.04 19.42
N ILE A 526 22.80 -5.54 19.69
CA ILE A 526 21.84 -5.97 18.69
C ILE A 526 21.15 -4.72 18.12
N ALA A 527 21.30 -4.52 16.81
CA ALA A 527 20.70 -3.40 16.09
C ALA A 527 19.27 -3.69 15.58
N ALA A 528 18.95 -4.97 15.38
CA ALA A 528 17.58 -5.40 15.05
C ALA A 528 17.38 -6.88 15.39
N ILE A 529 16.12 -7.25 15.71
CA ILE A 529 15.69 -8.64 15.74
C ILE A 529 14.66 -8.83 14.62
N LEU A 530 14.93 -9.80 13.75
CA LEU A 530 14.05 -10.20 12.64
C LEU A 530 13.52 -11.60 12.89
N PHE A 531 12.49 -12.02 12.15
CA PHE A 531 11.98 -13.38 12.21
C PHE A 531 12.03 -14.04 10.84
N THR A 532 12.54 -15.27 10.78
CA THR A 532 12.46 -16.06 9.55
C THR A 532 11.17 -16.83 9.52
N SER A 533 10.52 -16.84 8.36
CA SER A 533 9.44 -17.76 8.03
C SER A 533 10.01 -19.12 7.68
N GLY A 534 10.71 -19.78 8.61
CA GLY A 534 11.37 -21.06 8.36
C GLY A 534 10.43 -22.11 7.74
N SER A 535 11.01 -23.04 6.98
CA SER A 535 10.32 -24.29 6.52
C SER A 535 9.83 -25.17 7.69
N GLU A 536 10.14 -24.80 8.93
CA GLU A 536 9.69 -25.42 10.18
C GLU A 536 8.41 -24.76 10.71
N ALA A 537 7.69 -25.44 11.60
CA ALA A 537 6.35 -25.05 12.05
C ALA A 537 6.26 -23.67 12.71
N ARG A 538 7.37 -23.09 13.23
CA ARG A 538 7.39 -21.80 13.93
C ARG A 538 8.55 -20.90 13.52
N PRO A 539 8.34 -19.56 13.43
CA PRO A 539 9.41 -18.61 13.09
C PRO A 539 10.54 -18.58 14.13
N LYS A 540 11.77 -18.35 13.66
CA LYS A 540 12.97 -18.23 14.50
C LYS A 540 13.41 -16.77 14.62
N ALA A 541 13.82 -16.36 15.81
CA ALA A 541 14.28 -15.00 16.09
C ALA A 541 15.77 -14.83 15.74
N VAL A 542 16.08 -13.95 14.81
CA VAL A 542 17.42 -13.66 14.29
C VAL A 542 17.89 -12.32 14.85
N PRO A 543 18.81 -12.31 15.83
CA PRO A 543 19.45 -11.08 16.28
C PRO A 543 20.55 -10.66 15.29
N LEU A 544 20.48 -9.42 14.82
CA LEU A 544 21.50 -8.85 13.96
C LEU A 544 22.20 -7.69 14.68
N THR A 545 23.50 -7.76 14.77
CA THR A 545 24.33 -6.74 15.42
C THR A 545 24.61 -5.58 14.47
N HIS A 546 25.08 -4.46 15.02
CA HIS A 546 25.59 -3.36 14.20
C HIS A 546 26.68 -3.81 13.25
N LYS A 547 27.58 -4.71 13.72
CA LYS A 547 28.68 -5.24 12.92
C LYS A 547 28.20 -6.02 11.70
N ASN A 548 27.16 -6.86 11.87
CA ASN A 548 26.60 -7.62 10.76
C ASN A 548 26.08 -6.70 9.64
N PHE A 549 25.39 -5.63 10.00
CA PHE A 549 24.88 -4.67 9.02
C PHE A 549 25.99 -3.85 8.36
N ILE A 550 27.01 -3.41 9.12
CA ILE A 550 28.13 -2.61 8.60
C ILE A 550 28.92 -3.39 7.56
N ALA A 551 29.25 -4.66 7.85
CA ALA A 551 29.94 -5.53 6.90
C ALA A 551 29.18 -5.63 5.57
N ASN A 552 27.85 -5.89 5.66
CA ASN A 552 27.00 -6.00 4.47
C ASN A 552 26.88 -4.68 3.69
N VAL A 553 26.74 -3.54 4.39
CA VAL A 553 26.70 -2.20 3.76
C VAL A 553 28.00 -1.87 3.05
N ALA A 554 29.15 -2.20 3.65
CA ALA A 554 30.47 -1.94 3.07
C ALA A 554 30.68 -2.73 1.78
N ASP A 555 30.39 -4.04 1.80
CA ASP A 555 30.53 -4.92 0.62
C ASP A 555 29.58 -4.49 -0.52
N VAL A 556 28.30 -4.25 -0.20
CA VAL A 556 27.31 -3.78 -1.18
C VAL A 556 27.75 -2.47 -1.83
N ASN A 557 28.23 -1.52 -1.04
CA ASN A 557 28.71 -0.25 -1.56
C ASN A 557 29.92 -0.43 -2.51
N THR A 558 30.85 -1.31 -2.15
CA THR A 558 32.04 -1.60 -2.96
C THR A 558 31.66 -2.26 -4.28
N ILE A 559 30.83 -3.31 -4.23
CA ILE A 559 30.50 -4.13 -5.41
C ILE A 559 29.55 -3.41 -6.36
N LEU A 560 28.47 -2.78 -5.84
CA LEU A 560 27.48 -2.11 -6.66
C LEU A 560 27.90 -0.69 -7.11
N GLY A 561 29.03 -0.19 -6.60
CA GLY A 561 29.54 1.13 -6.97
C GLY A 561 28.49 2.23 -6.77
N VAL A 562 27.93 2.32 -5.55
CA VAL A 562 26.89 3.31 -5.24
C VAL A 562 27.42 4.72 -5.39
N ARG A 563 26.69 5.57 -6.13
CA ARG A 563 27.11 6.92 -6.49
C ARG A 563 26.42 7.97 -5.63
N ARG A 564 27.00 9.15 -5.59
CA ARG A 564 26.45 10.27 -4.81
C ARG A 564 25.13 10.81 -5.37
N ASP A 565 24.90 10.69 -6.67
CA ASP A 565 23.68 11.09 -7.36
C ASP A 565 22.65 9.96 -7.48
N ASP A 566 22.94 8.78 -6.94
CA ASP A 566 21.97 7.70 -6.94
C ASP A 566 20.76 8.01 -6.04
N VAL A 567 19.62 7.55 -6.52
CA VAL A 567 18.34 7.58 -5.82
C VAL A 567 17.75 6.17 -5.81
N LEU A 568 17.48 5.66 -4.62
CA LEU A 568 16.89 4.34 -4.40
C LEU A 568 15.38 4.45 -4.25
N VAL A 569 14.61 3.50 -4.75
CA VAL A 569 13.21 3.31 -4.33
C VAL A 569 13.12 2.29 -3.19
N GLY A 570 12.55 2.74 -2.07
CA GLY A 570 12.33 1.93 -0.87
C GLY A 570 10.91 1.35 -0.83
N MET A 571 10.68 0.19 -1.47
CA MET A 571 9.37 -0.46 -1.50
C MET A 571 9.34 -1.77 -0.70
N LEU A 572 10.50 -2.32 -0.34
CA LEU A 572 10.58 -3.58 0.39
C LEU A 572 10.21 -3.40 1.87
N PRO A 573 9.42 -4.32 2.46
CA PRO A 573 9.04 -4.22 3.86
C PRO A 573 10.24 -4.30 4.80
N PRO A 574 10.35 -3.40 5.80
CA PRO A 574 11.51 -3.35 6.71
C PRO A 574 11.58 -4.53 7.69
N PHE A 575 10.54 -5.33 7.82
CA PHE A 575 10.58 -6.57 8.60
C PHE A 575 11.27 -7.74 7.86
N HIS A 576 11.69 -7.54 6.61
CA HIS A 576 12.61 -8.42 5.90
C HIS A 576 14.02 -7.83 5.89
N SER A 577 15.01 -8.69 6.02
CA SER A 577 16.42 -8.27 6.12
C SER A 577 16.87 -7.44 4.90
N LEU A 578 16.45 -7.80 3.69
CA LEU A 578 16.76 -7.02 2.48
C LEU A 578 16.08 -5.63 2.53
N GLY A 579 14.83 -5.55 2.99
CA GLY A 579 14.13 -4.28 3.14
C GLY A 579 14.80 -3.38 4.20
N LEU A 580 15.12 -3.93 5.36
CA LEU A 580 15.77 -3.17 6.44
C LEU A 580 17.17 -2.71 6.03
N THR A 581 18.02 -3.63 5.58
CA THR A 581 19.40 -3.32 5.21
C THR A 581 19.45 -2.41 3.98
N GLY A 582 18.78 -2.79 2.89
CA GLY A 582 18.91 -2.11 1.61
C GLY A 582 18.18 -0.78 1.55
N THR A 583 17.00 -0.65 2.22
CA THR A 583 16.20 0.57 2.06
C THR A 583 16.18 1.49 3.28
N VAL A 584 16.60 1.03 4.46
CA VAL A 584 16.66 1.85 5.67
C VAL A 584 18.11 2.12 6.10
N ILE A 585 18.90 1.07 6.30
CA ILE A 585 20.25 1.21 6.89
C ILE A 585 21.24 1.73 5.84
N LEU A 586 21.34 1.10 4.68
CA LEU A 586 22.27 1.48 3.60
C LEU A 586 22.15 2.97 3.22
N PRO A 587 20.95 3.49 2.85
CA PRO A 587 20.84 4.88 2.44
C PRO A 587 21.19 5.86 3.55
N MET A 588 20.80 5.58 4.79
CA MET A 588 21.08 6.48 5.92
C MET A 588 22.57 6.46 6.32
N SER A 589 23.27 5.33 6.15
CA SER A 589 24.68 5.17 6.45
C SER A 589 25.60 5.82 5.41
N LEU A 590 25.20 5.82 4.14
CA LEU A 590 26.03 6.33 3.04
C LEU A 590 25.68 7.76 2.59
N GLY A 591 24.52 8.27 2.93
CA GLY A 591 24.01 9.54 2.39
C GLY A 591 23.33 9.39 1.03
N LEU A 592 22.93 8.17 0.69
CA LEU A 592 22.15 7.85 -0.49
C LEU A 592 20.70 8.35 -0.34
N GLN A 593 20.13 8.90 -1.41
CA GLN A 593 18.72 9.30 -1.40
C GLN A 593 17.81 8.07 -1.54
N VAL A 594 16.69 8.08 -0.78
CA VAL A 594 15.66 7.04 -0.90
C VAL A 594 14.28 7.65 -0.95
N VAL A 595 13.48 7.26 -1.94
CA VAL A 595 12.05 7.58 -2.00
C VAL A 595 11.22 6.35 -1.66
N TYR A 596 10.37 6.45 -0.64
CA TYR A 596 9.62 5.32 -0.14
C TYR A 596 8.22 5.22 -0.75
N HIS A 597 7.79 3.97 -0.97
CA HIS A 597 6.40 3.63 -1.21
C HIS A 597 6.04 2.34 -0.46
N ALA A 598 5.01 2.43 0.37
CA ALA A 598 4.68 1.36 1.32
C ALA A 598 4.10 0.08 0.68
N ASN A 599 3.56 0.20 -0.54
CA ASN A 599 2.91 -0.92 -1.23
C ASN A 599 3.65 -1.29 -2.52
N PRO A 600 4.42 -2.39 -2.53
CA PRO A 600 5.18 -2.80 -3.71
C PRO A 600 4.31 -3.28 -4.88
N THR A 601 3.02 -3.54 -4.66
CA THR A 601 2.09 -3.98 -5.72
C THR A 601 1.46 -2.82 -6.51
N GLU A 602 1.62 -1.57 -6.05
CA GLU A 602 1.15 -0.38 -6.76
C GLU A 602 2.13 0.05 -7.88
N ALA A 603 2.29 -0.79 -8.89
CA ALA A 603 3.28 -0.67 -9.96
C ALA A 603 3.25 0.69 -10.68
N ALA A 604 2.07 1.20 -11.04
CA ALA A 604 1.92 2.50 -11.70
C ALA A 604 2.35 3.69 -10.83
N VAL A 605 2.12 3.62 -9.51
CA VAL A 605 2.59 4.63 -8.56
C VAL A 605 4.10 4.57 -8.42
N LEU A 606 4.66 3.37 -8.35
CA LEU A 606 6.12 3.15 -8.31
C LEU A 606 6.80 3.66 -9.57
N ALA A 607 6.27 3.34 -10.76
CA ALA A 607 6.80 3.83 -12.03
C ALA A 607 6.80 5.38 -12.09
N LYS A 608 5.73 6.01 -11.63
CA LYS A 608 5.65 7.47 -11.55
C LYS A 608 6.60 8.07 -10.51
N LEU A 609 6.78 7.43 -9.36
CA LEU A 609 7.79 7.83 -8.37
C LEU A 609 9.21 7.72 -8.96
N ILE A 610 9.50 6.64 -9.69
CA ILE A 610 10.79 6.45 -10.36
C ILE A 610 11.05 7.61 -11.32
N GLN A 611 10.09 7.97 -12.14
CA GLN A 611 10.18 9.09 -13.07
C GLN A 611 10.41 10.43 -12.37
N GLU A 612 9.52 10.79 -11.45
CA GLU A 612 9.49 12.13 -10.84
C GLU A 612 10.66 12.38 -9.88
N TYR A 613 11.07 11.34 -9.13
CA TYR A 613 12.20 11.41 -8.20
C TYR A 613 13.53 11.04 -8.86
N ARG A 614 13.56 10.70 -10.16
CA ARG A 614 14.74 10.26 -10.92
C ARG A 614 15.45 9.12 -10.23
N VAL A 615 14.71 8.07 -9.89
CA VAL A 615 15.28 6.87 -9.26
C VAL A 615 16.25 6.20 -10.21
N THR A 616 17.45 5.91 -9.73
CA THR A 616 18.53 5.26 -10.49
C THR A 616 18.76 3.82 -10.09
N VAL A 617 18.31 3.45 -8.86
CA VAL A 617 18.49 2.11 -8.30
C VAL A 617 17.13 1.54 -7.90
N LEU A 618 16.72 0.48 -8.56
CA LEU A 618 15.50 -0.27 -8.27
C LEU A 618 15.87 -1.59 -7.58
N MET A 619 15.40 -1.78 -6.35
CA MET A 619 15.67 -2.99 -5.57
C MET A 619 14.36 -3.71 -5.23
N GLY A 620 14.24 -4.99 -5.58
CA GLY A 620 13.04 -5.78 -5.30
C GLY A 620 13.18 -7.26 -5.56
N THR A 621 12.11 -8.03 -5.27
CA THR A 621 12.01 -9.40 -5.76
C THR A 621 11.73 -9.41 -7.26
N PRO A 622 12.01 -10.50 -7.98
CA PRO A 622 11.67 -10.59 -9.40
C PRO A 622 10.20 -10.30 -9.69
N THR A 623 9.31 -10.76 -8.82
CA THR A 623 7.87 -10.52 -8.89
C THR A 623 7.53 -9.03 -8.87
N PHE A 624 8.11 -8.25 -7.93
CA PHE A 624 7.87 -6.82 -7.84
C PHE A 624 8.53 -6.04 -8.99
N LEU A 625 9.73 -6.44 -9.41
CA LEU A 625 10.38 -5.85 -10.59
C LEU A 625 9.52 -6.01 -11.84
N ASN A 626 9.05 -7.23 -12.09
CA ASN A 626 8.17 -7.53 -13.23
C ASN A 626 6.87 -6.70 -13.17
N GLY A 627 6.28 -6.56 -11.98
CA GLY A 627 5.13 -5.70 -11.77
C GLY A 627 5.40 -4.24 -12.17
N VAL A 628 6.53 -3.68 -11.74
CA VAL A 628 6.93 -2.30 -12.09
C VAL A 628 7.18 -2.17 -13.60
N LEU A 629 7.87 -3.13 -14.23
CA LEU A 629 8.12 -3.14 -15.67
C LEU A 629 6.82 -3.13 -16.48
N ARG A 630 5.84 -3.96 -16.09
CA ARG A 630 4.54 -4.02 -16.75
C ARG A 630 3.65 -2.79 -16.48
N GLY A 631 3.75 -2.22 -15.28
CA GLY A 631 2.93 -1.07 -14.87
C GLY A 631 3.49 0.29 -15.33
N ALA A 632 4.70 0.32 -15.88
CA ALA A 632 5.35 1.54 -16.34
C ALA A 632 4.86 1.94 -17.74
N GLU A 633 4.58 3.22 -17.91
CA GLU A 633 4.44 3.82 -19.24
C GLU A 633 5.83 4.01 -19.88
N LYS A 634 5.84 4.21 -21.20
CA LYS A 634 7.08 4.45 -21.93
C LYS A 634 7.90 5.60 -21.31
N ASP A 635 9.19 5.39 -21.16
CA ASP A 635 10.18 6.33 -20.62
C ASP A 635 10.10 6.62 -19.09
N GLN A 636 9.13 6.06 -18.35
CA GLN A 636 9.04 6.30 -16.90
C GLN A 636 10.22 5.74 -16.10
N LEU A 637 10.84 4.67 -16.58
CA LEU A 637 11.99 4.03 -15.94
C LEU A 637 13.34 4.40 -16.57
N SER A 638 13.38 5.39 -17.47
CA SER A 638 14.59 5.78 -18.20
C SER A 638 15.75 6.29 -17.33
N SER A 639 15.49 6.66 -16.08
CA SER A 639 16.52 7.07 -15.12
C SER A 639 17.24 5.88 -14.45
N LEU A 640 16.75 4.65 -14.61
CA LEU A 640 17.35 3.48 -13.98
C LEU A 640 18.72 3.18 -14.59
N ARG A 641 19.73 2.98 -13.73
CA ARG A 641 21.04 2.47 -14.10
C ARG A 641 21.32 1.08 -13.53
N LEU A 642 20.65 0.74 -12.42
CA LEU A 642 20.85 -0.53 -11.71
C LEU A 642 19.49 -1.07 -11.24
N ALA A 643 19.20 -2.31 -11.60
CA ALA A 643 18.12 -3.10 -11.02
C ALA A 643 18.73 -4.25 -10.23
N PHE A 644 18.44 -4.30 -8.93
CA PHE A 644 18.88 -5.36 -8.05
C PHE A 644 17.72 -6.27 -7.68
N THR A 645 17.90 -7.58 -7.90
CA THR A 645 16.88 -8.56 -7.55
C THR A 645 17.45 -9.69 -6.68
N GLY A 646 16.59 -10.28 -5.86
CA GLY A 646 16.99 -11.38 -5.00
C GLY A 646 15.81 -11.98 -4.25
N ALA A 647 16.09 -12.89 -3.33
CA ALA A 647 15.14 -13.66 -2.53
C ALA A 647 14.38 -14.76 -3.29
N GLU A 648 14.29 -14.69 -4.62
CA GLU A 648 13.68 -15.66 -5.53
C GLU A 648 14.58 -15.79 -6.76
N LYS A 649 14.47 -16.92 -7.50
CA LYS A 649 15.16 -17.07 -8.79
C LYS A 649 14.51 -16.11 -9.81
N CYS A 650 15.32 -15.31 -10.46
CA CYS A 650 14.80 -14.37 -11.46
C CYS A 650 14.45 -15.12 -12.77
N PRO A 651 13.20 -15.01 -13.27
CA PRO A 651 12.82 -15.59 -14.54
C PRO A 651 13.52 -14.92 -15.74
N ALA A 652 13.85 -15.68 -16.78
CA ALA A 652 14.57 -15.19 -17.96
C ALA A 652 13.85 -14.02 -18.64
N HIS A 653 12.51 -14.07 -18.74
CA HIS A 653 11.74 -12.99 -19.38
C HIS A 653 11.90 -11.62 -18.69
N VAL A 654 12.21 -11.56 -17.39
CA VAL A 654 12.48 -10.29 -16.68
C VAL A 654 13.79 -9.69 -17.15
N TYR A 655 14.84 -10.51 -17.30
CA TYR A 655 16.12 -10.08 -17.90
C TYR A 655 15.93 -9.59 -19.34
N ASP A 656 15.20 -10.36 -20.15
CA ASP A 656 14.94 -10.03 -21.56
C ASP A 656 14.18 -8.72 -21.71
N THR A 657 13.18 -8.50 -20.84
CA THR A 657 12.40 -7.26 -20.84
C THR A 657 13.26 -6.07 -20.43
N MET A 658 14.07 -6.19 -19.37
CA MET A 658 14.98 -5.13 -18.96
C MET A 658 15.99 -4.79 -20.08
N ALA A 659 16.63 -5.80 -20.65
CA ALA A 659 17.64 -5.59 -21.72
C ALA A 659 17.04 -4.97 -22.98
N ARG A 660 15.80 -5.30 -23.31
CA ARG A 660 15.11 -4.78 -24.49
C ARG A 660 14.61 -3.36 -24.30
N GLU A 661 13.99 -3.05 -23.16
CA GLU A 661 13.27 -1.79 -22.94
C GLU A 661 14.13 -0.73 -22.25
N TYR A 662 15.07 -1.17 -21.42
CA TYR A 662 15.95 -0.30 -20.62
C TYR A 662 17.42 -0.75 -20.72
N PRO A 663 18.03 -0.71 -21.93
CA PRO A 663 19.38 -1.27 -22.19
C PRO A 663 20.51 -0.59 -21.38
N ASP A 664 20.28 0.61 -20.87
CA ASP A 664 21.25 1.34 -20.04
C ASP A 664 21.20 0.91 -18.56
N ALA A 665 20.18 0.14 -18.16
CA ALA A 665 20.03 -0.37 -16.81
C ALA A 665 20.64 -1.76 -16.66
N ILE A 666 21.62 -1.89 -15.77
CA ILE A 666 22.27 -3.17 -15.47
C ILE A 666 21.41 -3.94 -14.46
N MET A 667 21.13 -5.20 -14.77
CA MET A 667 20.39 -6.08 -13.86
C MET A 667 21.34 -7.01 -13.12
N CYS A 668 21.33 -6.95 -11.77
CA CYS A 668 22.13 -7.80 -10.90
C CYS A 668 21.23 -8.66 -10.01
N GLU A 669 21.51 -9.94 -9.95
CA GLU A 669 20.89 -10.87 -9.00
C GLU A 669 21.81 -11.09 -7.80
N GLY A 670 21.26 -11.10 -6.60
CA GLY A 670 21.95 -11.39 -5.35
C GLY A 670 21.25 -12.47 -4.56
N TYR A 671 22.00 -13.16 -3.75
CA TYR A 671 21.53 -14.22 -2.87
C TYR A 671 21.91 -13.92 -1.42
N GLY A 672 21.01 -14.26 -0.52
CA GLY A 672 21.26 -14.11 0.90
C GLY A 672 20.12 -14.65 1.76
N VAL A 673 20.38 -14.68 3.04
CA VAL A 673 19.46 -15.15 4.09
C VAL A 673 19.43 -14.14 5.23
N THR A 674 18.37 -14.14 6.01
CA THR A 674 18.21 -13.18 7.12
C THR A 674 19.38 -13.25 8.10
N GLU A 675 19.92 -14.43 8.34
CA GLU A 675 21.04 -14.75 9.23
C GLU A 675 22.38 -14.12 8.80
N CYS A 676 22.45 -13.59 7.56
CA CYS A 676 23.65 -12.93 7.01
C CYS A 676 23.46 -11.44 6.70
N ALA A 677 22.41 -10.81 7.18
CA ALA A 677 22.12 -9.36 7.20
C ALA A 677 21.97 -8.60 5.86
N PRO A 678 21.42 -9.10 4.75
CA PRO A 678 21.13 -10.47 4.37
C PRO A 678 22.14 -11.09 3.37
N LEU A 679 22.95 -10.26 2.66
CA LEU A 679 23.62 -10.64 1.42
C LEU A 679 24.82 -11.57 1.68
N ILE A 680 24.90 -12.63 0.89
CA ILE A 680 26.02 -13.60 0.86
C ILE A 680 26.78 -13.48 -0.45
N SER A 681 26.06 -13.38 -1.57
CA SER A 681 26.67 -13.29 -2.91
C SER A 681 25.88 -12.35 -3.81
N VAL A 682 26.54 -11.79 -4.83
CA VAL A 682 25.92 -10.86 -5.75
C VAL A 682 26.65 -10.85 -7.10
N ASN A 683 25.90 -10.63 -8.18
CA ASN A 683 26.47 -10.33 -9.49
C ASN A 683 27.13 -8.95 -9.50
N HIS A 684 28.37 -8.87 -10.01
CA HIS A 684 29.05 -7.60 -10.21
C HIS A 684 28.47 -6.87 -11.42
N PRO A 685 28.16 -5.55 -11.32
CA PRO A 685 27.57 -4.80 -12.43
C PRO A 685 28.39 -4.81 -13.72
N ASP A 686 29.72 -4.88 -13.64
CA ASP A 686 30.60 -4.90 -14.81
C ASP A 686 30.54 -6.22 -15.60
N ASN A 687 30.11 -7.32 -14.97
CA ASN A 687 29.98 -8.62 -15.61
C ASN A 687 28.87 -9.47 -14.98
N PRO A 688 27.59 -9.05 -15.13
CA PRO A 688 26.49 -9.79 -14.55
C PRO A 688 26.24 -11.09 -15.34
N VAL A 689 26.09 -12.20 -14.61
CA VAL A 689 25.77 -13.52 -15.19
C VAL A 689 24.31 -13.83 -14.92
N ALA A 690 23.48 -13.71 -15.92
CA ALA A 690 22.04 -13.96 -15.81
C ALA A 690 21.77 -15.39 -15.30
N GLY A 691 20.83 -15.52 -14.34
CA GLY A 691 20.45 -16.80 -13.74
C GLY A 691 21.47 -17.38 -12.74
N SER A 692 22.53 -16.62 -12.42
CA SER A 692 23.46 -16.92 -11.33
C SER A 692 23.14 -16.03 -10.12
N ILE A 693 23.63 -16.44 -8.95
CA ILE A 693 23.60 -15.65 -7.72
C ILE A 693 24.91 -14.88 -7.48
N GLY A 694 25.79 -14.82 -8.48
CA GLY A 694 27.04 -14.06 -8.45
C GLY A 694 28.15 -14.68 -7.62
N LYS A 695 29.09 -13.86 -7.18
CA LYS A 695 30.21 -14.26 -6.32
C LYS A 695 29.93 -13.93 -4.87
N VAL A 696 30.52 -14.74 -3.97
CA VAL A 696 30.46 -14.46 -2.52
C VAL A 696 31.16 -13.13 -2.22
N LEU A 697 30.62 -12.39 -1.25
CA LEU A 697 31.15 -11.10 -0.80
C LEU A 697 32.61 -11.23 -0.31
N ASP A 698 33.42 -10.23 -0.60
CA ASP A 698 34.90 -10.28 -0.27
C ASP A 698 35.16 -10.37 1.23
N SER A 699 34.23 -9.88 2.08
CA SER A 699 34.36 -9.99 3.55
C SER A 699 34.01 -11.37 4.11
N MET A 700 33.56 -12.30 3.27
CA MET A 700 33.11 -13.63 3.67
C MET A 700 34.03 -14.73 3.17
N GLU A 701 34.13 -15.77 3.98
CA GLU A 701 34.67 -17.07 3.56
C GLU A 701 33.50 -18.01 3.26
N TYR A 702 33.65 -18.90 2.28
CA TYR A 702 32.68 -19.94 1.98
C TYR A 702 33.35 -21.27 1.62
N VAL A 703 32.62 -22.35 1.76
CA VAL A 703 33.00 -23.67 1.31
C VAL A 703 31.76 -24.45 0.89
N LEU A 704 31.91 -25.26 -0.15
CA LEU A 704 30.87 -26.19 -0.59
C LEU A 704 31.17 -27.56 -0.07
N VAL A 705 30.28 -28.16 0.73
CA VAL A 705 30.49 -29.48 1.32
C VAL A 705 29.42 -30.48 0.86
N GLU A 706 29.75 -31.75 0.98
CA GLU A 706 28.82 -32.87 0.75
C GLU A 706 27.59 -32.71 1.69
N PRO A 707 26.35 -32.71 1.18
CA PRO A 707 25.17 -32.38 1.98
C PRO A 707 24.87 -33.35 3.14
N GLU A 708 25.20 -34.64 2.98
CA GLU A 708 24.93 -35.66 4.01
C GLU A 708 26.02 -35.70 5.10
N SER A 709 27.28 -35.71 4.72
CA SER A 709 28.43 -35.85 5.65
C SER A 709 28.87 -34.53 6.24
N LYS A 710 28.75 -33.43 5.49
CA LYS A 710 29.21 -32.08 5.81
C LYS A 710 30.70 -31.93 6.19
N ASN A 711 31.46 -32.98 5.97
CA ASN A 711 32.88 -33.08 6.35
C ASN A 711 33.82 -33.21 5.15
N THR A 712 33.29 -33.14 3.94
CA THR A 712 34.06 -33.28 2.70
C THR A 712 33.72 -32.14 1.76
N GLU A 713 34.73 -31.41 1.31
CA GLU A 713 34.63 -30.36 0.32
C GLU A 713 34.26 -30.94 -1.04
N VAL A 714 33.34 -30.23 -1.77
CA VAL A 714 32.89 -30.64 -3.10
C VAL A 714 33.64 -29.84 -4.15
N GLY A 715 34.29 -30.53 -5.09
CA GLY A 715 35.02 -29.87 -6.18
C GLY A 715 34.15 -29.06 -7.13
N ALA A 716 34.77 -28.14 -7.87
CA ALA A 716 34.13 -27.25 -8.84
C ALA A 716 33.21 -28.01 -9.84
N GLY A 717 32.09 -27.39 -10.21
CA GLY A 717 31.10 -27.96 -11.10
C GLY A 717 30.07 -28.90 -10.46
N ARG A 718 30.33 -29.38 -9.24
CA ARG A 718 29.40 -30.23 -8.47
C ARG A 718 28.54 -29.39 -7.55
N LYS A 719 27.33 -29.92 -7.19
CA LYS A 719 26.45 -29.31 -6.22
C LYS A 719 26.92 -29.64 -4.81
N GLY A 720 27.03 -28.61 -3.96
CA GLY A 720 27.38 -28.76 -2.54
C GLY A 720 26.47 -27.91 -1.65
N MET A 721 26.41 -28.25 -0.37
CA MET A 721 25.85 -27.43 0.68
C MET A 721 26.74 -26.20 0.90
N LEU A 722 26.15 -25.02 0.83
CA LEU A 722 26.89 -23.79 1.08
C LEU A 722 27.03 -23.54 2.58
N LEU A 723 28.27 -23.50 3.04
CA LEU A 723 28.68 -23.04 4.36
C LEU A 723 29.34 -21.67 4.22
N VAL A 724 29.01 -20.76 5.12
CA VAL A 724 29.58 -19.40 5.09
C VAL A 724 30.01 -18.95 6.49
N ARG A 725 31.02 -18.06 6.52
CA ARG A 725 31.45 -17.36 7.73
C ARG A 725 31.92 -15.95 7.39
N GLY A 726 31.76 -15.02 8.29
CA GLY A 726 32.11 -13.61 8.10
C GLY A 726 31.44 -12.70 9.12
N ASP A 727 31.82 -11.44 9.09
CA ASP A 727 31.31 -10.44 10.03
C ASP A 727 29.82 -10.12 9.85
N ASN A 728 29.24 -10.44 8.71
CA ASN A 728 27.83 -10.30 8.42
C ASN A 728 26.96 -11.47 8.92
N VAL A 729 27.60 -12.59 9.37
CA VAL A 729 26.87 -13.76 9.89
C VAL A 729 26.45 -13.51 11.34
N PHE A 730 25.19 -13.83 11.68
CA PHE A 730 24.64 -13.70 13.03
C PHE A 730 25.30 -14.69 14.02
N SER A 731 25.04 -14.49 15.33
CA SER A 731 25.62 -15.34 16.39
C SER A 731 24.75 -16.53 16.81
N GLY A 732 23.59 -16.74 16.15
CA GLY A 732 22.64 -17.80 16.47
C GLY A 732 21.25 -17.29 16.82
N TYR A 733 20.25 -18.18 16.80
CA TYR A 733 18.85 -17.84 17.08
C TYR A 733 18.62 -17.58 18.57
N LEU A 734 17.85 -16.52 18.89
CA LEU A 734 17.48 -16.22 20.27
C LEU A 734 16.46 -17.24 20.79
N HIS A 735 16.68 -17.72 22.02
CA HIS A 735 15.76 -18.63 22.74
C HIS A 735 15.33 -19.85 21.93
N HIS A 736 16.23 -20.37 21.10
CA HIS A 736 15.97 -21.53 20.25
C HIS A 736 16.16 -22.83 21.06
N GLU A 737 15.17 -23.73 21.03
CA GLU A 737 15.22 -25.00 21.76
C GLU A 737 15.96 -26.11 20.98
N GLY A 738 16.17 -25.92 19.68
CA GLY A 738 16.89 -26.84 18.80
C GLY A 738 18.39 -26.53 18.68
N GLU A 739 19.07 -27.31 17.87
CA GLU A 739 20.48 -27.05 17.54
C GLU A 739 20.62 -25.75 16.77
N GLN A 740 21.69 -25.00 17.06
CA GLN A 740 22.06 -23.80 16.30
C GLN A 740 22.58 -24.22 14.91
N PRO A 741 22.38 -23.39 13.87
CA PRO A 741 22.72 -23.77 12.49
C PRO A 741 24.21 -23.58 12.20
N PHE A 742 25.06 -24.08 13.07
CA PHE A 742 26.49 -24.01 12.89
C PHE A 742 27.12 -25.40 12.84
N VAL A 743 28.05 -25.59 11.93
CA VAL A 743 28.81 -26.83 11.75
C VAL A 743 30.31 -26.54 11.86
N GLU A 744 31.06 -27.51 12.35
CA GLU A 744 32.51 -27.45 12.38
C GLU A 744 33.06 -28.09 11.11
N PHE A 745 33.88 -27.33 10.38
CA PHE A 745 34.61 -27.80 9.19
C PHE A 745 35.99 -27.15 9.13
N ASP A 746 37.04 -27.94 8.98
CA ASP A 746 38.44 -27.51 8.95
C ASP A 746 38.81 -26.64 10.17
N ASP A 747 38.50 -27.17 11.39
CA ASP A 747 38.76 -26.52 12.69
C ASP A 747 38.12 -25.11 12.84
N LYS A 748 37.12 -24.77 11.98
CA LYS A 748 36.42 -23.52 11.99
C LYS A 748 34.90 -23.73 12.12
N GLN A 749 34.23 -22.79 12.75
CA GLN A 749 32.77 -22.78 12.84
C GLN A 749 32.16 -22.05 11.65
N TRP A 750 31.22 -22.70 10.96
CA TRP A 750 30.54 -22.21 9.77
C TRP A 750 29.04 -22.19 9.98
N TYR A 751 28.39 -21.16 9.42
CA TYR A 751 26.94 -21.13 9.32
C TYR A 751 26.48 -22.01 8.16
N GLU A 752 25.58 -22.94 8.45
CA GLU A 752 24.92 -23.81 7.47
C GLU A 752 23.71 -23.13 6.88
N THR A 753 23.76 -22.73 5.61
CA THR A 753 22.66 -22.01 4.94
C THR A 753 21.45 -22.91 4.68
N GLY A 754 21.65 -24.22 4.58
CA GLY A 754 20.66 -25.20 4.14
C GLY A 754 20.35 -25.13 2.64
N ASP A 755 21.14 -24.38 1.89
CA ASP A 755 20.98 -24.17 0.46
C ASP A 755 22.08 -24.89 -0.32
N LEU A 756 21.69 -25.55 -1.43
CA LEU A 756 22.60 -26.18 -2.35
C LEU A 756 22.95 -25.25 -3.48
N VAL A 757 24.22 -25.09 -3.76
CA VAL A 757 24.72 -24.29 -4.87
C VAL A 757 25.73 -25.10 -5.70
N ARG A 758 25.98 -24.64 -6.92
CA ARG A 758 27.04 -25.12 -7.79
C ARG A 758 27.94 -23.93 -8.14
N GLU A 759 29.22 -24.11 -8.01
CA GLU A 759 30.23 -23.14 -8.44
C GLU A 759 30.72 -23.49 -9.84
N ASP A 760 30.85 -22.49 -10.71
CA ASP A 760 31.40 -22.65 -12.04
C ASP A 760 32.93 -22.36 -12.08
N GLU A 761 33.57 -22.50 -13.25
CA GLU A 761 35.00 -22.26 -13.44
C GLU A 761 35.43 -20.80 -13.19
N GLN A 762 34.51 -19.86 -13.10
CA GLN A 762 34.76 -18.44 -12.85
C GLN A 762 34.47 -18.04 -11.39
N ASN A 763 34.26 -19.01 -10.51
CA ASN A 763 33.82 -18.85 -9.11
C ASN A 763 32.47 -18.10 -8.99
N VAL A 764 31.57 -18.30 -9.97
CA VAL A 764 30.22 -17.78 -9.91
C VAL A 764 29.30 -18.86 -9.38
N LEU A 765 28.50 -18.52 -8.38
CA LEU A 765 27.56 -19.44 -7.75
C LEU A 765 26.22 -19.49 -8.49
N HIS A 766 25.71 -20.70 -8.66
CA HIS A 766 24.39 -20.97 -9.22
C HIS A 766 23.53 -21.68 -8.18
N PHE A 767 22.38 -21.11 -7.86
CA PHE A 767 21.45 -21.69 -6.89
C PHE A 767 20.84 -22.97 -7.44
N ALA A 768 20.97 -24.07 -6.68
CA ALA A 768 20.49 -25.40 -7.08
C ALA A 768 19.26 -25.87 -6.29
N GLY A 769 18.93 -25.18 -5.18
CA GLY A 769 17.74 -25.44 -4.38
C GLY A 769 18.01 -25.49 -2.88
N ARG A 770 16.97 -25.64 -2.08
CA ARG A 770 17.08 -25.84 -0.62
C ARG A 770 17.13 -27.32 -0.28
N LEU A 771 18.01 -27.71 0.65
CA LEU A 771 18.13 -29.10 1.07
C LEU A 771 16.79 -29.67 1.56
N LYS A 772 16.00 -28.92 2.29
CA LYS A 772 14.67 -29.30 2.76
C LYS A 772 13.62 -29.43 1.64
N ARG A 773 13.93 -29.02 0.41
CA ARG A 773 13.12 -29.21 -0.81
C ARG A 773 13.69 -30.28 -1.72
N PHE A 774 14.55 -31.14 -1.19
CA PHE A 774 14.97 -32.38 -1.81
C PHE A 774 14.32 -33.54 -1.08
N ILE A 775 13.93 -34.55 -1.82
CA ILE A 775 13.40 -35.79 -1.27
C ILE A 775 14.25 -36.96 -1.72
N LYS A 776 14.37 -37.98 -0.89
CA LYS A 776 15.07 -39.22 -1.28
C LYS A 776 14.06 -40.16 -1.88
N LEU A 777 14.21 -40.48 -3.19
CA LEU A 777 13.33 -41.40 -3.91
C LEU A 777 14.19 -42.40 -4.65
N GLY A 778 13.99 -43.71 -4.36
CA GLY A 778 14.76 -44.74 -5.00
C GLY A 778 16.29 -44.67 -4.79
N GLY A 779 16.73 -44.04 -3.70
CA GLY A 779 18.15 -43.83 -3.36
C GLY A 779 18.77 -42.55 -3.94
N GLU A 780 18.03 -41.82 -4.76
CA GLU A 780 18.50 -40.57 -5.37
C GLU A 780 17.85 -39.34 -4.68
N MET A 781 18.57 -38.21 -4.65
CA MET A 781 18.09 -36.93 -4.16
C MET A 781 17.37 -36.18 -5.27
N ILE A 782 16.04 -36.10 -5.18
CA ILE A 782 15.16 -35.44 -6.13
C ILE A 782 14.90 -34.00 -5.70
N SER A 783 15.24 -33.04 -6.55
CA SER A 783 15.02 -31.62 -6.33
C SER A 783 13.62 -31.21 -6.78
N LEU A 784 12.73 -30.84 -5.86
CA LEU A 784 11.40 -30.31 -6.19
C LEU A 784 11.50 -28.98 -6.99
N PRO A 785 12.38 -28.03 -6.64
CA PRO A 785 12.61 -26.84 -7.46
C PRO A 785 13.14 -27.10 -8.87
N ALA A 786 13.91 -28.17 -9.07
CA ALA A 786 14.37 -28.53 -10.42
C ALA A 786 13.20 -29.01 -11.28
N ILE A 787 12.25 -29.76 -10.72
CA ILE A 787 11.02 -30.15 -11.40
C ILE A 787 10.19 -28.91 -11.75
N GLU A 788 10.02 -27.97 -10.81
CA GLU A 788 9.31 -26.70 -11.04
C GLU A 788 9.93 -25.92 -12.19
N SER A 789 11.26 -25.76 -12.20
CA SER A 789 11.98 -25.05 -13.28
C SER A 789 11.76 -25.70 -14.65
N VAL A 790 11.90 -27.02 -14.73
CA VAL A 790 11.72 -27.76 -15.99
C VAL A 790 10.28 -27.66 -16.49
N LEU A 791 9.31 -27.73 -15.60
CA LEU A 791 7.90 -27.56 -15.98
C LEU A 791 7.63 -26.13 -16.48
N LEU A 792 8.21 -25.12 -15.82
CA LEU A 792 8.11 -23.71 -16.25
C LEU A 792 8.72 -23.46 -17.63
N GLU A 793 9.77 -24.20 -18.00
CA GLU A 793 10.45 -24.04 -19.30
C GLU A 793 9.76 -24.81 -20.43
N ASN A 794 9.13 -25.94 -20.13
CA ASN A 794 8.65 -26.90 -21.15
C ASN A 794 7.12 -27.02 -21.26
N LEU A 795 6.34 -26.37 -20.38
CA LEU A 795 4.90 -26.26 -20.52
C LEU A 795 4.53 -24.86 -21.02
N ASN A 796 3.52 -24.82 -21.88
CA ASN A 796 2.91 -23.55 -22.29
C ASN A 796 1.96 -23.09 -21.19
N PHE A 797 2.31 -22.00 -20.54
CA PHE A 797 1.45 -21.36 -19.55
C PHE A 797 0.59 -20.27 -20.18
N PRO A 798 -0.66 -20.10 -19.76
CA PRO A 798 -1.37 -18.86 -20.05
C PRO A 798 -0.58 -17.69 -19.42
N GLU A 799 -0.54 -16.56 -20.09
CA GLU A 799 0.04 -15.33 -19.52
C GLU A 799 -0.75 -14.95 -18.26
N GLN A 800 -0.21 -15.28 -17.10
CA GLN A 800 -0.85 -15.06 -15.82
C GLN A 800 0.16 -14.44 -14.84
N ASP A 801 -0.29 -13.46 -14.05
CA ASP A 801 0.54 -12.87 -13.00
C ASP A 801 0.57 -13.79 -11.78
N GLY A 802 1.77 -14.04 -11.24
CA GLY A 802 1.97 -14.82 -10.03
C GLY A 802 2.60 -16.20 -10.25
N VAL A 803 2.61 -17.01 -9.19
CA VAL A 803 3.13 -18.37 -9.21
C VAL A 803 2.10 -19.29 -9.87
N VAL A 804 2.47 -19.91 -10.99
CA VAL A 804 1.56 -20.74 -11.81
C VAL A 804 1.61 -22.22 -11.47
N LEU A 805 2.69 -22.68 -10.82
CA LEU A 805 2.81 -24.05 -10.35
C LEU A 805 3.68 -24.14 -9.08
N ALA A 806 3.49 -25.22 -8.34
CA ALA A 806 4.32 -25.60 -7.22
C ALA A 806 4.38 -27.12 -7.10
N VAL A 807 5.55 -27.68 -6.82
CA VAL A 807 5.73 -29.12 -6.66
C VAL A 807 5.99 -29.43 -5.19
N GLU A 808 5.31 -30.44 -4.66
CA GLU A 808 5.49 -30.91 -3.29
C GLU A 808 5.55 -32.44 -3.21
N ALA A 809 6.20 -32.92 -2.15
CA ALA A 809 6.17 -34.31 -1.79
C ALA A 809 5.10 -34.56 -0.72
N MET A 810 4.24 -35.53 -0.98
CA MET A 810 3.15 -35.93 -0.10
C MET A 810 3.34 -37.39 0.33
N GLY A 811 2.67 -37.82 1.39
CA GLY A 811 2.79 -39.18 1.94
C GLY A 811 3.75 -39.25 3.12
N ASN A 812 4.31 -40.41 3.43
CA ASN A 812 5.29 -40.61 4.49
C ASN A 812 6.71 -40.57 3.95
N ASP A 813 7.70 -40.38 4.85
CA ASP A 813 9.12 -40.24 4.48
C ASP A 813 9.69 -41.52 3.79
N GLU A 814 9.04 -42.70 3.92
CA GLU A 814 9.50 -43.94 3.29
C GLU A 814 9.00 -44.09 1.84
N THR A 815 7.83 -43.49 1.53
CA THR A 815 7.23 -43.53 0.19
C THR A 815 6.65 -42.18 -0.21
N PRO A 816 7.48 -41.17 -0.45
CA PRO A 816 6.97 -39.87 -0.86
C PRO A 816 6.40 -39.91 -2.29
N GLU A 817 5.27 -39.26 -2.50
CA GLU A 817 4.65 -39.10 -3.81
C GLU A 817 4.82 -37.66 -4.29
N LEU A 818 5.33 -37.48 -5.49
CA LEU A 818 5.46 -36.17 -6.13
C LEU A 818 4.10 -35.68 -6.64
N VAL A 819 3.68 -34.53 -6.14
CA VAL A 819 2.44 -33.87 -6.48
C VAL A 819 2.75 -32.47 -7.03
N VAL A 820 2.14 -32.11 -8.15
CA VAL A 820 2.19 -30.75 -8.68
C VAL A 820 0.83 -30.08 -8.50
N PHE A 821 0.87 -28.87 -7.94
CA PHE A 821 -0.25 -27.93 -7.90
C PHE A 821 -0.11 -26.98 -9.08
N MET A 822 -1.19 -26.76 -9.82
CA MET A 822 -1.19 -25.91 -11.01
C MET A 822 -2.45 -25.05 -11.04
N VAL A 823 -2.34 -23.84 -11.55
CA VAL A 823 -3.48 -22.90 -11.66
C VAL A 823 -4.25 -23.07 -12.98
N PHE A 824 -3.90 -24.05 -13.80
CA PHE A 824 -4.58 -24.38 -15.04
C PHE A 824 -4.72 -25.89 -15.20
N ASP A 825 -5.71 -26.30 -15.96
CA ASP A 825 -5.99 -27.71 -16.19
C ASP A 825 -4.98 -28.33 -17.16
N THR A 826 -4.32 -29.37 -16.71
CA THR A 826 -3.42 -30.21 -17.52
C THR A 826 -3.42 -31.64 -16.98
N ASP A 827 -3.14 -32.57 -17.85
CA ASP A 827 -3.07 -33.96 -17.43
C ASP A 827 -1.66 -34.41 -17.01
N ARG A 828 -1.60 -35.47 -16.23
CA ARG A 828 -0.35 -36.04 -15.74
C ARG A 828 0.59 -36.49 -16.87
N HIS A 829 0.04 -36.87 -18.02
CA HIS A 829 0.84 -37.33 -19.18
C HIS A 829 1.67 -36.17 -19.74
N ASN A 830 1.02 -35.00 -19.95
CA ASN A 830 1.66 -33.80 -20.46
C ASN A 830 2.73 -33.29 -19.50
N VAL A 831 2.43 -33.26 -18.18
CA VAL A 831 3.39 -32.87 -17.13
C VAL A 831 4.62 -33.77 -17.16
N ASN A 832 4.43 -35.09 -17.17
CA ASN A 832 5.55 -36.05 -17.19
C ASN A 832 6.29 -36.09 -18.54
N GLN A 833 5.64 -35.71 -19.63
CA GLN A 833 6.29 -35.52 -20.91
C GLN A 833 7.23 -34.29 -20.85
N ALA A 834 6.77 -33.16 -20.33
CA ALA A 834 7.57 -31.95 -20.16
C ALA A 834 8.80 -32.20 -19.26
N ILE A 835 8.64 -33.00 -18.18
CA ILE A 835 9.75 -33.39 -17.29
C ILE A 835 10.82 -34.18 -18.05
N ARG A 836 10.41 -35.11 -18.90
CA ARG A 836 11.34 -35.95 -19.74
C ARG A 836 12.02 -35.11 -20.83
N GLU A 837 11.28 -34.20 -21.48
CA GLU A 837 11.80 -33.31 -22.49
C GLU A 837 12.82 -32.32 -21.90
N GLY A 838 12.64 -31.93 -20.67
CA GLY A 838 13.61 -31.16 -19.89
C GLY A 838 14.80 -31.97 -19.34
N GLY A 839 14.93 -33.23 -19.72
CA GLY A 839 16.09 -34.10 -19.44
C GLY A 839 16.15 -34.70 -18.04
N LEU A 840 15.07 -34.62 -17.24
CA LEU A 840 15.02 -35.23 -15.91
C LEU A 840 14.68 -36.73 -16.00
N SER A 841 15.20 -37.52 -15.04
CA SER A 841 15.01 -38.96 -14.98
C SER A 841 13.55 -39.33 -14.64
N PRO A 842 13.11 -40.57 -14.92
CA PRO A 842 11.76 -41.03 -14.58
C PRO A 842 11.41 -40.99 -13.10
N LEU A 843 12.40 -40.86 -12.21
CA LEU A 843 12.20 -40.70 -10.77
C LEU A 843 11.56 -39.33 -10.42
N HIS A 844 11.70 -38.33 -11.29
CA HIS A 844 11.10 -37.02 -11.14
C HIS A 844 9.62 -36.96 -11.59
N ASN A 845 9.05 -38.07 -12.09
CA ASN A 845 7.69 -38.12 -12.60
C ASN A 845 6.66 -37.79 -11.50
N ILE A 846 5.79 -36.83 -11.81
CA ILE A 846 4.65 -36.48 -10.99
C ILE A 846 3.64 -37.63 -10.90
N ARG A 847 3.15 -37.91 -9.71
CA ARG A 847 2.13 -38.93 -9.45
C ARG A 847 0.72 -38.35 -9.51
N LYS A 848 0.54 -37.13 -9.02
CA LYS A 848 -0.77 -36.47 -8.97
C LYS A 848 -0.65 -35.00 -9.41
N VAL A 849 -1.58 -34.59 -10.28
CA VAL A 849 -1.76 -33.16 -10.63
C VAL A 849 -3.00 -32.67 -9.90
N ILE A 850 -2.87 -31.54 -9.21
CA ILE A 850 -3.96 -30.90 -8.48
C ILE A 850 -4.13 -29.49 -9.05
N VAL A 851 -5.28 -29.26 -9.64
CA VAL A 851 -5.65 -27.94 -10.12
C VAL A 851 -6.16 -27.12 -8.92
N VAL A 852 -5.59 -25.94 -8.73
CA VAL A 852 -5.97 -24.99 -7.67
C VAL A 852 -6.30 -23.66 -8.29
N ALA A 853 -7.19 -22.91 -7.67
CA ALA A 853 -7.56 -21.59 -8.15
C ALA A 853 -6.37 -20.62 -8.10
N ASP A 854 -5.53 -20.75 -7.06
CA ASP A 854 -4.35 -19.94 -6.84
C ASP A 854 -3.26 -20.72 -6.11
N ILE A 855 -1.99 -20.39 -6.36
CA ILE A 855 -0.87 -20.86 -5.56
C ILE A 855 -0.68 -19.86 -4.41
N PRO A 856 -0.88 -20.26 -3.15
CA PRO A 856 -0.74 -19.34 -2.03
C PRO A 856 0.70 -18.82 -1.92
N VAL A 857 0.83 -17.52 -1.66
CA VAL A 857 2.12 -16.86 -1.48
C VAL A 857 2.20 -16.18 -0.12
N LEU A 858 3.40 -16.16 0.44
CA LEU A 858 3.71 -15.40 1.66
C LEU A 858 3.69 -13.89 1.35
N GLY A 859 3.63 -13.05 2.36
CA GLY A 859 3.71 -11.59 2.21
C GLY A 859 4.99 -11.07 1.54
N THR A 860 5.96 -11.96 1.28
CA THR A 860 7.18 -11.73 0.49
C THR A 860 7.01 -11.97 -1.01
N GLY A 861 5.88 -12.53 -1.44
CA GLY A 861 5.70 -13.05 -2.79
C GLY A 861 6.14 -14.51 -2.99
N LYS A 862 6.80 -15.13 -2.00
CA LYS A 862 7.25 -16.53 -2.10
C LYS A 862 6.10 -17.51 -1.94
N THR A 863 6.14 -18.64 -2.65
CA THR A 863 5.16 -19.72 -2.52
C THR A 863 5.04 -20.22 -1.08
N ASP A 864 3.81 -20.29 -0.57
CA ASP A 864 3.49 -20.87 0.73
C ASP A 864 3.20 -22.37 0.60
N TYR A 865 4.24 -23.16 0.59
CA TYR A 865 4.16 -24.63 0.46
C TYR A 865 3.44 -25.31 1.64
N GLN A 866 3.39 -24.66 2.82
CA GLN A 866 2.67 -25.21 3.97
C GLN A 866 1.15 -25.11 3.80
N SER A 867 0.70 -23.99 3.24
CA SER A 867 -0.71 -23.82 2.91
C SER A 867 -1.14 -24.76 1.77
N LEU A 868 -0.26 -25.04 0.81
CA LEU A 868 -0.52 -26.04 -0.24
C LEU A 868 -0.68 -27.45 0.32
N LYS A 869 0.18 -27.88 1.25
CA LYS A 869 0.07 -29.20 1.91
C LYS A 869 -1.25 -29.41 2.66
N LYS A 870 -1.90 -28.36 3.12
CA LYS A 870 -3.19 -28.43 3.81
C LYS A 870 -4.40 -28.50 2.87
N LYS A 871 -4.21 -28.18 1.57
CA LYS A 871 -5.27 -28.25 0.56
C LYS A 871 -5.49 -29.68 0.00
N VAL A 872 -4.67 -30.65 0.38
CA VAL A 872 -4.72 -32.08 0.01
C VAL A 872 -5.04 -32.92 1.21
#